data_4408abd37dc0d90c47c0e3f735d1b331
#
_entry.id   4408abd37dc0d90c47c0e3f735d1b331
#
_cell.length_a   1.000
_cell.length_b   1.000
_cell.length_c   1.000
_cell.angle_alpha   90.00
_cell.angle_beta   90.00
_cell.angle_gamma   90.00
#
_symmetry.space_group_name_H-M   'P 1'
#
loop_
_entity.id
_entity.type
_entity.pdbx_description
1 polymer ?
#
loop_
_entity_poly.entity_id
_entity_poly.type
_entity_poly.pdbx_seq_one_letter_code
_entity_poly.pdbx_strand_id
1 'polypeptide(L)'
;MKQVQEEISKLVSLLNKYSYDYYVEDNPQISDTEYDTLYKQLEKLEKNHPEYILENSPTQRVGDRVLDEFEKITHKVPMLSLSNTFSTEDLRDFDSRISKLVPDHSVEYICELKIDGLAISIKYENGRLVSAATRGDGSVGEDVTENIKTIFSIPKVLKDNRTFEVRGEVYLPRKSFELLNSERESNNEVLFANPRNAAAGSLRQLDSKITAKRRLSAFIYSIVGDDSIVSQENALNTAKEYNLPVNPNFKLCKNIDEVIDYINYWTEHKKNLPYDIDGIVIKVNSYSTQEEVGYTQKSPRWATAYKFPEEELATKLLDVELSVGRTGIITPVAILDPIVISGSTVSKASLHNKDIIEELDIHIGDMVVVKKAGEIIPKVVRVVRELRTEGSTKYTMPNTCPSCGQQTYTKENDPFTRCKNPDCPEQNIRRIIHFASRDALNIEGLGDKVVTTLYEKGIIAHTIDLFSLEREELISLDRMGEKSVDNLLKAIENSKQNSLDKVIFALGILNVGKKAGKILAEKYLNLTNLMNATLDELVNLDDVGQITAESILDYLSDENNIKFINDLIKVGMNPQYEVQEVNTDNIFAGKTVVLTGKLVELTRNEAKEYLEKYGAKVTGSVTSKTDLVIAGEKAGSKLAKAEQLGIRVINEEEFANMVREVK
;
A
#
# COMPACT_ATOMS: atom_id res chain seq x y z
N MET A 1 45.93 -16.95 17.64
CA MET A 1 44.49 -17.25 17.60
C MET A 1 43.68 -16.24 18.40
N LYS A 2 43.81 -16.14 19.71
CA LYS A 2 43.07 -15.18 20.55
C LYS A 2 43.20 -13.70 20.11
N GLN A 3 44.40 -13.32 19.68
CA GLN A 3 44.74 -11.97 19.25
C GLN A 3 44.03 -11.57 17.94
N VAL A 4 43.88 -12.50 16.97
CA VAL A 4 43.16 -12.26 15.70
C VAL A 4 41.64 -12.13 15.93
N GLN A 5 41.07 -12.98 16.79
CA GLN A 5 39.67 -12.94 17.17
C GLN A 5 39.34 -11.59 17.86
N GLU A 6 40.18 -11.12 18.76
CA GLU A 6 40.05 -9.82 19.44
C GLU A 6 40.15 -8.68 18.44
N GLU A 7 41.04 -8.74 17.45
CA GLU A 7 41.21 -7.74 16.39
C GLU A 7 39.97 -7.66 15.48
N ILE A 8 39.44 -8.81 15.05
CA ILE A 8 38.20 -8.87 14.26
C ILE A 8 37.06 -8.25 15.06
N SER A 9 36.86 -8.65 16.32
CA SER A 9 35.80 -8.12 17.17
C SER A 9 35.88 -6.60 17.36
N LYS A 10 37.12 -6.09 17.55
CA LYS A 10 37.36 -4.65 17.66
C LYS A 10 37.07 -3.90 16.38
N LEU A 11 37.49 -4.40 15.22
CA LEU A 11 37.21 -3.80 13.93
C LEU A 11 35.70 -3.78 13.60
N VAL A 12 35.00 -4.90 13.86
CA VAL A 12 33.55 -4.99 13.68
C VAL A 12 32.82 -3.95 14.55
N SER A 13 33.20 -3.86 15.84
CA SER A 13 32.58 -2.88 16.75
C SER A 13 32.84 -1.44 16.30
N LEU A 14 34.06 -1.13 15.86
CA LEU A 14 34.48 0.18 15.44
C LEU A 14 33.79 0.61 14.13
N LEU A 15 33.75 -0.27 13.14
CA LEU A 15 33.12 0.01 11.84
C LEU A 15 31.58 0.12 11.97
N ASN A 16 30.95 -0.68 12.82
CA ASN A 16 29.52 -0.52 13.09
C ASN A 16 29.22 0.80 13.79
N LYS A 17 30.10 1.25 14.72
CA LYS A 17 29.96 2.58 15.35
C LYS A 17 30.11 3.70 14.32
N TYR A 18 31.15 3.68 13.48
CA TYR A 18 31.35 4.71 12.45
C TYR A 18 30.22 4.73 11.42
N SER A 19 29.67 3.56 11.07
CA SER A 19 28.48 3.49 10.24
C SER A 19 27.27 4.13 10.93
N TYR A 20 27.09 3.90 12.22
CA TYR A 20 26.00 4.53 13.00
C TYR A 20 26.19 6.05 13.05
N ASP A 21 27.39 6.52 13.40
CA ASP A 21 27.71 7.96 13.48
C ASP A 21 27.48 8.66 12.12
N TYR A 22 27.80 7.98 11.00
CA TYR A 22 27.61 8.50 9.64
C TYR A 22 26.15 8.49 9.18
N TYR A 23 25.46 7.32 9.30
CA TYR A 23 24.13 7.11 8.69
C TYR A 23 22.96 7.48 9.61
N VAL A 24 23.16 7.52 10.93
CA VAL A 24 22.09 7.77 11.90
C VAL A 24 22.24 9.12 12.57
N GLU A 25 23.47 9.47 13.01
CA GLU A 25 23.73 10.71 13.74
C GLU A 25 24.13 11.86 12.80
N ASP A 26 24.34 11.60 11.49
CA ASP A 26 24.85 12.57 10.48
C ASP A 26 26.11 13.34 10.98
N ASN A 27 26.94 12.63 11.74
CA ASN A 27 28.14 13.16 12.39
C ASN A 27 29.35 12.23 12.18
N PRO A 28 29.90 12.15 10.94
CA PRO A 28 31.01 11.24 10.62
C PRO A 28 32.26 11.61 11.42
N GLN A 29 32.81 10.62 12.14
CA GLN A 29 34.00 10.76 12.96
C GLN A 29 35.31 10.49 12.18
N ILE A 30 35.20 9.86 11.02
CA ILE A 30 36.32 9.55 10.12
C ILE A 30 35.94 9.83 8.67
N SER A 31 36.93 9.96 7.79
CA SER A 31 36.72 10.10 6.36
C SER A 31 36.31 8.78 5.70
N ASP A 32 35.63 8.84 4.53
CA ASP A 32 35.27 7.66 3.75
C ASP A 32 36.52 6.78 3.43
N THR A 33 37.67 7.40 3.17
CA THR A 33 38.93 6.71 2.86
C THR A 33 39.45 5.93 4.07
N GLU A 34 39.34 6.49 5.27
CA GLU A 34 39.75 5.82 6.51
C GLU A 34 38.80 4.66 6.83
N TYR A 35 37.49 4.86 6.63
CA TYR A 35 36.50 3.78 6.78
C TYR A 35 36.78 2.63 5.82
N ASP A 36 37.00 2.91 4.54
CA ASP A 36 37.32 1.90 3.51
C ASP A 36 38.61 1.12 3.84
N THR A 37 39.60 1.79 4.43
CA THR A 37 40.85 1.14 4.83
C THR A 37 40.62 0.13 5.95
N LEU A 38 39.85 0.52 6.97
CA LEU A 38 39.49 -0.37 8.08
C LEU A 38 38.58 -1.52 7.61
N TYR A 39 37.67 -1.24 6.69
CA TYR A 39 36.78 -2.25 6.10
C TYR A 39 37.59 -3.32 5.33
N LYS A 40 38.53 -2.92 4.48
CA LYS A 40 39.42 -3.83 3.75
C LYS A 40 40.33 -4.65 4.69
N GLN A 41 40.76 -4.07 5.81
CA GLN A 41 41.50 -4.77 6.83
C GLN A 41 40.66 -5.88 7.46
N LEU A 42 39.40 -5.59 7.84
CA LEU A 42 38.47 -6.55 8.37
C LEU A 42 38.17 -7.66 7.35
N GLU A 43 37.84 -7.31 6.10
CA GLU A 43 37.59 -8.27 5.02
C GLU A 43 38.76 -9.26 4.83
N LYS A 44 39.99 -8.75 4.86
CA LYS A 44 41.19 -9.58 4.75
C LYS A 44 41.38 -10.53 5.94
N LEU A 45 41.11 -10.06 7.16
CA LEU A 45 41.19 -10.89 8.37
C LEU A 45 40.12 -11.98 8.36
N GLU A 46 38.90 -11.65 8.02
CA GLU A 46 37.77 -12.60 7.94
C GLU A 46 37.98 -13.63 6.82
N LYS A 47 38.53 -13.24 5.67
CA LYS A 47 38.86 -14.17 4.60
C LYS A 47 39.93 -15.18 5.01
N ASN A 48 40.90 -14.76 5.84
CA ASN A 48 41.96 -15.65 6.34
C ASN A 48 41.52 -16.48 7.54
N HIS A 49 40.47 -16.06 8.24
CA HIS A 49 39.97 -16.69 9.48
C HIS A 49 38.43 -16.74 9.48
N PRO A 50 37.82 -17.49 8.56
CA PRO A 50 36.36 -17.54 8.42
C PRO A 50 35.64 -18.06 9.66
N GLU A 51 36.33 -18.81 10.52
CA GLU A 51 35.82 -19.33 11.82
C GLU A 51 35.58 -18.23 12.86
N TYR A 52 36.10 -17.01 12.65
CA TYR A 52 35.92 -15.85 13.56
C TYR A 52 35.00 -14.76 13.00
N ILE A 53 34.37 -15.00 11.87
CA ILE A 53 33.39 -14.06 11.30
C ILE A 53 32.25 -13.87 12.28
N LEU A 54 31.96 -12.60 12.62
CA LEU A 54 30.85 -12.25 13.49
C LEU A 54 29.59 -11.97 12.64
N GLU A 55 28.44 -12.42 13.14
CA GLU A 55 27.16 -12.24 12.45
C GLU A 55 26.81 -10.77 12.22
N ASN A 56 27.21 -9.88 13.14
CA ASN A 56 27.04 -8.44 13.00
C ASN A 56 28.16 -7.75 12.23
N SER A 57 29.05 -8.49 11.57
CA SER A 57 30.11 -7.90 10.77
C SER A 57 29.54 -7.09 9.61
N PRO A 58 30.08 -5.87 9.35
CA PRO A 58 29.71 -5.08 8.19
C PRO A 58 29.94 -5.82 6.86
N THR A 59 30.92 -6.71 6.79
CA THR A 59 31.25 -7.50 5.59
C THR A 59 30.18 -8.55 5.26
N GLN A 60 29.35 -8.94 6.24
CA GLN A 60 28.30 -9.95 6.10
C GLN A 60 26.91 -9.33 5.81
N ARG A 61 26.85 -8.04 5.42
CA ARG A 61 25.56 -7.36 5.17
C ARG A 61 24.96 -7.70 3.82
N VAL A 62 25.76 -8.15 2.86
CA VAL A 62 25.30 -8.42 1.50
C VAL A 62 25.16 -9.92 1.30
N GLY A 63 23.97 -10.40 0.96
CA GLY A 63 23.71 -11.80 0.61
C GLY A 63 24.38 -12.19 -0.72
N ASP A 64 24.80 -13.44 -0.85
CA ASP A 64 25.42 -13.97 -2.07
C ASP A 64 24.41 -14.52 -3.09
N ARG A 65 23.15 -14.70 -2.67
CA ARG A 65 22.08 -15.29 -3.49
C ARG A 65 21.27 -14.20 -4.20
N VAL A 66 21.13 -14.30 -5.51
CA VAL A 66 20.14 -13.56 -6.29
C VAL A 66 18.82 -14.32 -6.22
N LEU A 67 17.72 -13.64 -5.90
CA LEU A 67 16.39 -14.23 -5.83
C LEU A 67 15.78 -14.27 -7.23
N ASP A 68 14.96 -15.28 -7.51
CA ASP A 68 14.15 -15.32 -8.73
C ASP A 68 12.85 -14.50 -8.58
N GLU A 69 12.26 -14.52 -7.36
CA GLU A 69 11.08 -13.75 -6.97
C GLU A 69 11.09 -13.48 -5.46
N PHE A 70 10.25 -12.55 -5.00
CA PHE A 70 10.05 -12.30 -3.57
C PHE A 70 9.01 -13.25 -3.00
N GLU A 71 9.38 -13.96 -1.94
CA GLU A 71 8.42 -14.69 -1.12
C GLU A 71 7.43 -13.74 -0.45
N LYS A 72 6.30 -14.24 0.02
CA LYS A 72 5.28 -13.45 0.70
C LYS A 72 5.29 -13.73 2.19
N ILE A 73 5.19 -12.67 2.98
CA ILE A 73 5.09 -12.73 4.45
C ILE A 73 3.74 -12.15 4.86
N THR A 74 2.98 -12.91 5.67
CA THR A 74 1.74 -12.45 6.27
C THR A 74 2.04 -11.68 7.57
N HIS A 75 1.52 -10.46 7.69
CA HIS A 75 1.66 -9.64 8.88
C HIS A 75 0.76 -10.17 9.99
N LYS A 76 1.33 -10.47 11.17
CA LYS A 76 0.55 -10.90 12.35
C LYS A 76 -0.43 -9.81 12.82
N VAL A 77 0.00 -8.57 12.77
CA VAL A 77 -0.85 -7.40 13.01
C VAL A 77 -0.93 -6.61 11.70
N PRO A 78 -2.12 -6.32 11.15
CA PRO A 78 -2.24 -5.59 9.90
C PRO A 78 -1.51 -4.24 9.89
N MET A 79 -0.90 -3.88 8.77
CA MET A 79 -0.29 -2.57 8.55
C MET A 79 -1.30 -1.61 7.92
N LEU A 80 -2.08 -0.95 8.78
CA LEU A 80 -3.17 -0.05 8.36
C LEU A 80 -2.63 1.26 7.78
N SER A 81 -3.42 1.85 6.86
CA SER A 81 -3.20 3.21 6.39
C SER A 81 -3.68 4.22 7.43
N LEU A 82 -3.21 5.46 7.33
CA LEU A 82 -3.70 6.57 8.15
C LEU A 82 -4.80 7.35 7.42
N SER A 83 -5.74 7.93 8.15
CA SER A 83 -6.63 8.96 7.63
C SER A 83 -5.83 10.23 7.35
N ASN A 84 -6.26 11.04 6.37
CA ASN A 84 -5.62 12.30 6.06
C ASN A 84 -6.44 13.48 6.61
N THR A 85 -5.73 14.53 7.01
CA THR A 85 -6.25 15.86 7.35
C THR A 85 -5.45 16.89 6.57
N PHE A 86 -6.10 18.00 6.16
CA PHE A 86 -5.51 18.99 5.25
C PHE A 86 -5.60 20.41 5.79
N SER A 87 -6.39 20.62 6.84
CA SER A 87 -6.62 21.93 7.44
C SER A 87 -6.55 21.90 8.97
N THR A 88 -6.45 23.07 9.58
CA THR A 88 -6.52 23.23 11.04
C THR A 88 -7.88 22.81 11.58
N GLU A 89 -8.94 23.04 10.81
CA GLU A 89 -10.32 22.64 11.15
C GLU A 89 -10.43 21.12 11.22
N ASP A 90 -9.88 20.38 10.23
CA ASP A 90 -9.86 18.92 10.24
C ASP A 90 -9.15 18.35 11.47
N LEU A 91 -8.06 19.03 11.93
CA LEU A 91 -7.33 18.64 13.13
C LEU A 91 -8.16 18.88 14.39
N ARG A 92 -8.87 20.00 14.50
CA ARG A 92 -9.77 20.26 15.61
C ARG A 92 -10.95 19.29 15.63
N ASP A 93 -11.46 18.92 14.47
CA ASP A 93 -12.48 17.87 14.34
C ASP A 93 -11.97 16.50 14.75
N PHE A 94 -10.71 16.17 14.43
CA PHE A 94 -10.05 14.95 14.87
C PHE A 94 -9.95 14.92 16.41
N ASP A 95 -9.46 15.98 17.04
CA ASP A 95 -9.38 16.14 18.50
C ASP A 95 -10.75 16.04 19.17
N SER A 96 -11.76 16.73 18.62
CA SER A 96 -13.14 16.69 19.13
C SER A 96 -13.75 15.28 19.06
N ARG A 97 -13.48 14.51 18.01
CA ARG A 97 -13.94 13.12 17.89
C ARG A 97 -13.30 12.23 18.96
N ILE A 98 -11.99 12.38 19.20
CA ILE A 98 -11.29 11.62 20.25
C ILE A 98 -11.82 11.98 21.61
N SER A 99 -11.92 13.27 21.95
CA SER A 99 -12.43 13.74 23.25
C SER A 99 -13.86 13.25 23.56
N LYS A 100 -14.71 13.10 22.53
CA LYS A 100 -16.06 12.51 22.68
C LYS A 100 -16.03 11.01 22.98
N LEU A 101 -15.02 10.29 22.51
CA LEU A 101 -14.88 8.85 22.73
C LEU A 101 -14.28 8.55 24.09
N VAL A 102 -13.44 9.44 24.61
CA VAL A 102 -12.72 9.29 25.90
C VAL A 102 -12.87 10.54 26.75
N PRO A 103 -14.10 10.91 27.18
CA PRO A 103 -14.39 12.19 27.83
C PRO A 103 -13.69 12.40 29.17
N ASP A 104 -13.30 11.32 29.84
CA ASP A 104 -12.66 11.33 31.14
C ASP A 104 -11.13 11.40 31.07
N HIS A 105 -10.54 11.46 29.86
CA HIS A 105 -9.10 11.50 29.67
C HIS A 105 -8.62 12.85 29.15
N SER A 106 -7.50 13.32 29.68
CA SER A 106 -6.69 14.36 29.05
C SER A 106 -5.87 13.69 27.93
N VAL A 107 -6.10 14.07 26.68
CA VAL A 107 -5.44 13.45 25.53
C VAL A 107 -4.18 14.21 25.17
N GLU A 108 -3.05 13.52 25.21
CA GLU A 108 -1.76 13.99 24.68
C GLU A 108 -1.48 13.34 23.33
N TYR A 109 -0.76 14.05 22.48
CA TYR A 109 -0.41 13.61 21.13
C TYR A 109 1.09 13.50 20.95
N ILE A 110 1.53 12.49 20.19
CA ILE A 110 2.88 12.46 19.59
C ILE A 110 2.77 12.91 18.14
N CYS A 111 3.57 13.92 17.80
CA CYS A 111 3.77 14.37 16.43
C CYS A 111 5.10 13.83 15.88
N GLU A 112 5.06 13.20 14.75
CA GLU A 112 6.20 12.61 14.05
C GLU A 112 6.24 13.13 12.60
N LEU A 113 7.44 13.30 12.04
CA LEU A 113 7.57 13.63 10.62
C LEU A 113 7.09 12.45 9.76
N LYS A 114 6.20 12.71 8.83
CA LYS A 114 5.76 11.71 7.86
C LYS A 114 6.79 11.59 6.74
N ILE A 115 7.67 10.61 6.88
CA ILE A 115 8.74 10.35 5.91
C ILE A 115 8.13 9.90 4.59
N ASP A 116 8.61 10.44 3.49
CA ASP A 116 8.19 10.04 2.16
C ASP A 116 9.04 8.87 1.65
N GLY A 117 8.63 7.66 2.01
CA GLY A 117 9.36 6.43 1.79
C GLY A 117 8.48 5.22 1.52
N LEU A 118 8.93 4.07 1.97
CA LEU A 118 8.26 2.77 1.86
C LEU A 118 8.14 2.12 3.23
N ALA A 119 6.91 1.86 3.66
CA ALA A 119 6.64 1.24 4.96
C ALA A 119 7.13 -0.22 4.99
N ILE A 120 7.79 -0.57 6.10
CA ILE A 120 8.33 -1.90 6.37
C ILE A 120 7.93 -2.40 7.76
N SER A 121 7.89 -3.71 7.90
CA SER A 121 7.88 -4.44 9.16
C SER A 121 9.16 -5.26 9.26
N ILE A 122 9.84 -5.22 10.41
CA ILE A 122 11.07 -5.98 10.67
C ILE A 122 10.86 -6.78 11.97
N LYS A 123 11.08 -8.08 11.89
CA LYS A 123 10.97 -8.98 13.04
C LYS A 123 12.33 -9.29 13.60
N TYR A 124 12.48 -9.09 14.92
CA TYR A 124 13.61 -9.54 15.69
C TYR A 124 13.20 -10.72 16.57
N GLU A 125 14.00 -11.79 16.58
CA GLU A 125 13.86 -12.91 17.49
C GLU A 125 15.15 -13.09 18.27
N ASN A 126 15.04 -13.11 19.59
CA ASN A 126 16.21 -13.15 20.47
C ASN A 126 17.26 -12.08 20.13
N GLY A 127 16.78 -10.89 19.81
CA GLY A 127 17.60 -9.75 19.40
C GLY A 127 18.18 -9.81 17.99
N ARG A 128 17.88 -10.83 17.18
CA ARG A 128 18.41 -11.02 15.82
C ARG A 128 17.34 -10.70 14.78
N LEU A 129 17.69 -9.95 13.73
CA LEU A 129 16.82 -9.69 12.60
C LEU A 129 16.61 -11.00 11.82
N VAL A 130 15.39 -11.53 11.86
CA VAL A 130 15.03 -12.80 11.21
C VAL A 130 14.23 -12.61 9.93
N SER A 131 13.36 -11.61 9.85
CA SER A 131 12.60 -11.32 8.64
C SER A 131 12.23 -9.85 8.53
N ALA A 132 12.05 -9.39 7.29
CA ALA A 132 11.53 -8.06 7.01
C ALA A 132 10.61 -8.10 5.79
N ALA A 133 9.48 -7.41 5.88
CA ALA A 133 8.46 -7.39 4.83
C ALA A 133 8.03 -5.98 4.47
N THR A 134 7.68 -5.74 3.20
CA THR A 134 6.97 -4.54 2.78
C THR A 134 5.53 -4.56 3.32
N ARG A 135 4.87 -3.40 3.37
CA ARG A 135 3.46 -3.33 3.79
C ARG A 135 2.54 -4.19 2.91
N GLY A 136 2.82 -4.29 1.60
CA GLY A 136 1.94 -4.95 0.64
C GLY A 136 0.54 -4.35 0.64
N ASP A 137 -0.48 -5.21 0.76
CA ASP A 137 -1.89 -4.80 0.88
C ASP A 137 -2.32 -4.49 2.32
N GLY A 138 -1.39 -4.56 3.26
CA GLY A 138 -1.60 -4.39 4.70
C GLY A 138 -1.71 -5.71 5.47
N SER A 139 -2.05 -6.81 4.81
CA SER A 139 -2.12 -8.15 5.39
C SER A 139 -0.94 -9.03 4.95
N VAL A 140 -0.53 -8.91 3.68
CA VAL A 140 0.57 -9.69 3.09
C VAL A 140 1.55 -8.75 2.39
N GLY A 141 2.83 -8.85 2.73
CA GLY A 141 3.93 -8.11 2.14
C GLY A 141 4.91 -9.00 1.37
N GLU A 142 5.85 -8.38 0.67
CA GLU A 142 6.97 -9.06 0.01
C GLU A 142 8.13 -9.20 1.00
N ASP A 143 8.76 -10.37 1.06
CA ASP A 143 9.96 -10.61 1.87
C ASP A 143 11.15 -9.84 1.28
N VAL A 144 11.60 -8.82 1.99
CA VAL A 144 12.76 -7.99 1.63
C VAL A 144 13.90 -8.12 2.64
N THR A 145 13.94 -9.21 3.38
CA THR A 145 14.89 -9.44 4.48
C THR A 145 16.33 -9.20 4.05
N GLU A 146 16.77 -9.80 2.94
CA GLU A 146 18.15 -9.65 2.47
C GLU A 146 18.46 -8.20 2.05
N ASN A 147 17.48 -7.49 1.52
CA ASN A 147 17.65 -6.09 1.14
C ASN A 147 17.70 -5.18 2.39
N ILE A 148 16.85 -5.43 3.39
CA ILE A 148 16.87 -4.69 4.67
C ILE A 148 18.19 -4.90 5.41
N LYS A 149 18.78 -6.09 5.40
CA LYS A 149 20.10 -6.35 6.00
C LYS A 149 21.22 -5.49 5.42
N THR A 150 21.06 -4.97 4.20
CA THR A 150 22.04 -4.07 3.56
C THR A 150 21.97 -2.63 4.06
N ILE A 151 20.88 -2.24 4.72
CA ILE A 151 20.68 -0.87 5.23
C ILE A 151 21.48 -0.68 6.50
N PHE A 152 22.49 0.19 6.46
CA PHE A 152 23.45 0.37 7.57
C PHE A 152 22.79 0.90 8.85
N SER A 153 21.78 1.75 8.74
CA SER A 153 21.06 2.28 9.90
C SER A 153 20.26 1.21 10.67
N ILE A 154 19.99 0.04 10.07
CA ILE A 154 19.22 -1.04 10.70
C ILE A 154 20.21 -2.08 11.29
N PRO A 155 20.26 -2.26 12.62
CA PRO A 155 21.10 -3.27 13.24
C PRO A 155 20.61 -4.69 12.95
N LYS A 156 21.52 -5.60 12.59
CA LYS A 156 21.20 -7.02 12.42
C LYS A 156 21.03 -7.74 13.76
N VAL A 157 21.72 -7.25 14.78
CA VAL A 157 21.70 -7.78 16.14
C VAL A 157 21.51 -6.62 17.10
N LEU A 158 20.51 -6.70 17.95
CA LEU A 158 20.23 -5.75 19.01
C LEU A 158 21.02 -6.07 20.28
N LYS A 159 21.13 -5.12 21.18
CA LYS A 159 21.71 -5.35 22.52
C LYS A 159 20.78 -6.16 23.43
N ASP A 160 19.49 -6.14 23.15
CA ASP A 160 18.45 -6.84 23.89
C ASP A 160 18.07 -8.14 23.17
N ASN A 161 17.85 -9.21 23.92
CA ASN A 161 17.52 -10.55 23.41
C ASN A 161 16.00 -10.81 23.31
N ARG A 162 15.18 -9.78 23.41
CA ARG A 162 13.71 -9.94 23.30
C ARG A 162 13.28 -10.22 21.86
N THR A 163 12.08 -10.74 21.76
CA THR A 163 11.41 -11.00 20.46
C THR A 163 10.26 -9.99 20.28
N PHE A 164 10.33 -9.19 19.23
CA PHE A 164 9.32 -8.21 18.86
C PHE A 164 9.39 -7.85 17.37
N GLU A 165 8.38 -7.16 16.89
CA GLU A 165 8.32 -6.58 15.55
C GLU A 165 8.48 -5.06 15.66
N VAL A 166 9.23 -4.45 14.73
CA VAL A 166 9.28 -3.00 14.59
C VAL A 166 8.75 -2.59 13.24
N ARG A 167 8.11 -1.41 13.17
CA ARG A 167 7.64 -0.81 11.94
C ARG A 167 8.34 0.50 11.70
N GLY A 168 8.65 0.73 10.45
CA GLY A 168 9.40 1.90 10.02
C GLY A 168 9.14 2.28 8.58
N GLU A 169 9.82 3.33 8.16
CA GLU A 169 9.82 3.80 6.78
C GLU A 169 11.24 3.74 6.23
N VAL A 170 11.44 3.03 5.10
CA VAL A 170 12.68 3.06 4.33
C VAL A 170 12.59 4.21 3.35
N TYR A 171 13.63 5.01 3.30
CA TYR A 171 13.73 6.17 2.43
C TYR A 171 15.11 6.28 1.76
N LEU A 172 15.20 7.11 0.74
CA LEU A 172 16.48 7.45 0.11
C LEU A 172 16.85 8.88 0.49
N PRO A 173 17.98 9.11 1.20
CA PRO A 173 18.46 10.46 1.48
C PRO A 173 18.66 11.28 0.19
N ARG A 174 18.38 12.58 0.23
CA ARG A 174 18.50 13.48 -0.96
C ARG A 174 19.86 13.37 -1.62
N LYS A 175 20.94 13.41 -0.85
CA LYS A 175 22.32 13.25 -1.36
C LYS A 175 22.52 11.92 -2.09
N SER A 176 21.98 10.82 -1.55
CA SER A 176 22.05 9.49 -2.19
C SER A 176 21.22 9.44 -3.48
N PHE A 177 20.06 10.11 -3.50
CA PHE A 177 19.23 10.23 -4.69
C PHE A 177 19.92 11.00 -5.81
N GLU A 178 20.56 12.12 -5.51
CA GLU A 178 21.32 12.94 -6.47
C GLU A 178 22.48 12.13 -7.07
N LEU A 179 23.25 11.43 -6.22
CA LEU A 179 24.34 10.56 -6.67
C LEU A 179 23.85 9.43 -7.58
N LEU A 180 22.75 8.76 -7.18
CA LEU A 180 22.14 7.69 -7.96
C LEU A 180 21.67 8.17 -9.34
N ASN A 181 21.02 9.32 -9.41
CA ASN A 181 20.57 9.88 -10.69
C ASN A 181 21.74 10.36 -11.57
N SER A 182 22.79 10.91 -10.98
CA SER A 182 24.01 11.28 -11.73
C SER A 182 24.70 10.06 -12.33
N GLU A 183 24.76 8.94 -11.61
CA GLU A 183 25.28 7.66 -12.11
C GLU A 183 24.41 7.11 -13.26
N ARG A 184 23.09 7.14 -13.13
CA ARG A 184 22.16 6.72 -14.17
C ARG A 184 22.24 7.58 -15.43
N GLU A 185 22.36 8.89 -15.27
CA GLU A 185 22.56 9.81 -16.38
C GLU A 185 23.85 9.50 -17.15
N SER A 186 24.94 9.25 -16.43
CA SER A 186 26.22 8.86 -17.02
C SER A 186 26.15 7.54 -17.80
N ASN A 187 25.25 6.64 -17.40
CA ASN A 187 24.99 5.35 -18.04
C ASN A 187 23.89 5.42 -19.10
N ASN A 188 23.33 6.59 -19.41
CA ASN A 188 22.16 6.78 -20.29
C ASN A 188 20.92 5.97 -19.86
N GLU A 189 20.71 5.81 -18.55
CA GLU A 189 19.54 5.15 -17.99
C GLU A 189 18.44 6.17 -17.65
N VAL A 190 17.19 5.69 -17.56
CA VAL A 190 16.06 6.53 -17.16
C VAL A 190 16.22 6.95 -15.70
N LEU A 191 16.16 8.26 -15.43
CA LEU A 191 16.28 8.80 -14.08
C LEU A 191 15.08 8.45 -13.21
N PHE A 192 15.31 8.31 -11.91
CA PHE A 192 14.22 8.23 -10.95
C PHE A 192 13.54 9.59 -10.78
N ALA A 193 12.21 9.59 -10.75
CA ALA A 193 11.43 10.82 -10.67
C ALA A 193 11.51 11.52 -9.29
N ASN A 194 11.63 10.75 -8.21
CA ASN A 194 11.74 11.27 -6.84
C ASN A 194 12.41 10.25 -5.91
N PRO A 195 12.86 10.67 -4.70
CA PRO A 195 13.49 9.79 -3.72
C PRO A 195 12.63 8.61 -3.28
N ARG A 196 11.30 8.77 -3.14
CA ARG A 196 10.38 7.70 -2.76
C ARG A 196 10.36 6.58 -3.80
N ASN A 197 10.18 6.91 -5.09
CA ASN A 197 10.19 5.91 -6.17
C ASN A 197 11.54 5.23 -6.28
N ALA A 198 12.64 5.97 -6.09
CA ALA A 198 13.98 5.43 -6.05
C ALA A 198 14.19 4.48 -4.86
N ALA A 199 13.67 4.81 -3.67
CA ALA A 199 13.70 3.94 -2.50
C ALA A 199 12.92 2.65 -2.74
N ALA A 200 11.67 2.75 -3.25
CA ALA A 200 10.82 1.60 -3.54
C ALA A 200 11.46 0.66 -4.58
N GLY A 201 11.95 1.21 -5.69
CA GLY A 201 12.64 0.44 -6.72
C GLY A 201 13.98 -0.13 -6.27
N SER A 202 14.60 0.47 -5.25
CA SER A 202 15.87 -0.01 -4.67
C SER A 202 15.64 -1.13 -3.66
N LEU A 203 14.62 -1.02 -2.82
CA LEU A 203 14.30 -2.03 -1.82
C LEU A 203 13.78 -3.32 -2.47
N ARG A 204 13.19 -3.23 -3.65
CA ARG A 204 12.61 -4.36 -4.40
C ARG A 204 13.55 -4.86 -5.52
N GLN A 205 14.86 -4.87 -5.26
CA GLN A 205 15.83 -5.51 -6.15
C GLN A 205 16.01 -6.98 -5.75
N LEU A 206 15.99 -7.88 -6.73
CA LEU A 206 16.21 -9.31 -6.50
C LEU A 206 17.65 -9.62 -6.09
N ASP A 207 18.61 -8.79 -6.51
CA ASP A 207 19.98 -8.81 -6.05
C ASP A 207 20.23 -7.73 -4.98
N SER A 208 20.43 -8.16 -3.73
CA SER A 208 20.68 -7.28 -2.60
C SER A 208 21.97 -6.45 -2.72
N LYS A 209 22.92 -6.87 -3.58
CA LYS A 209 24.12 -6.08 -3.91
C LYS A 209 23.78 -4.76 -4.58
N ILE A 210 22.71 -4.74 -5.39
CA ILE A 210 22.21 -3.51 -6.01
C ILE A 210 21.62 -2.59 -4.94
N THR A 211 20.81 -3.15 -4.01
CA THR A 211 20.23 -2.39 -2.89
C THR A 211 21.33 -1.77 -2.01
N ALA A 212 22.37 -2.52 -1.69
CA ALA A 212 23.51 -2.06 -0.87
C ALA A 212 24.20 -0.83 -1.46
N LYS A 213 24.40 -0.79 -2.80
CA LYS A 213 25.02 0.34 -3.50
C LYS A 213 24.19 1.63 -3.45
N ARG A 214 22.87 1.52 -3.28
CA ARG A 214 21.94 2.65 -3.34
C ARG A 214 21.80 3.41 -2.02
N ARG A 215 22.47 2.97 -0.95
CA ARG A 215 22.58 3.68 0.34
C ARG A 215 21.22 4.11 0.90
N LEU A 216 20.26 3.18 0.98
CA LEU A 216 18.99 3.41 1.64
C LEU A 216 19.18 3.68 3.14
N SER A 217 18.25 4.40 3.75
CA SER A 217 18.15 4.58 5.19
C SER A 217 16.73 4.27 5.68
N ALA A 218 16.53 4.22 6.99
CA ALA A 218 15.22 3.94 7.57
C ALA A 218 15.01 4.70 8.88
N PHE A 219 13.75 4.98 9.22
CA PHE A 219 13.35 5.40 10.55
C PHE A 219 12.28 4.45 11.09
N ILE A 220 12.45 4.02 12.33
CA ILE A 220 11.50 3.18 13.06
C ILE A 220 10.54 4.10 13.81
N TYR A 221 9.24 3.83 13.69
CA TYR A 221 8.18 4.62 14.29
C TYR A 221 7.22 3.81 15.18
N SER A 222 7.40 2.50 15.33
CA SER A 222 6.54 1.67 16.18
C SER A 222 7.24 0.37 16.59
N ILE A 223 6.96 -0.10 17.80
CA ILE A 223 7.29 -1.43 18.31
C ILE A 223 5.97 -2.19 18.51
N VAL A 224 5.91 -3.44 18.07
CA VAL A 224 4.73 -4.31 18.15
C VAL A 224 5.13 -5.61 18.85
N GLY A 225 4.32 -6.05 19.81
CA GLY A 225 4.56 -7.31 20.55
C GLY A 225 5.48 -7.16 21.75
N ASP A 226 5.67 -5.95 22.27
CA ASP A 226 6.34 -5.69 23.55
C ASP A 226 5.34 -5.04 24.53
N ASP A 227 4.84 -5.82 25.46
CA ASP A 227 3.82 -5.40 26.45
C ASP A 227 4.35 -4.40 27.48
N SER A 228 5.65 -4.17 27.55
CA SER A 228 6.24 -3.15 28.41
C SER A 228 6.05 -1.72 27.89
N ILE A 229 5.67 -1.59 26.62
CA ILE A 229 5.44 -0.30 25.96
C ILE A 229 4.02 0.18 26.26
N VAL A 230 3.90 1.31 26.91
CA VAL A 230 2.61 1.88 27.36
C VAL A 230 2.18 3.13 26.60
N SER A 231 3.10 3.73 25.84
CA SER A 231 2.82 4.94 25.05
C SER A 231 3.69 5.00 23.79
N GLN A 232 3.28 5.83 22.84
CA GLN A 232 4.03 6.06 21.62
C GLN A 232 5.39 6.72 21.88
N GLU A 233 5.46 7.67 22.80
CA GLU A 233 6.72 8.27 23.23
C GLU A 233 7.66 7.22 23.85
N ASN A 234 7.13 6.34 24.70
CA ASN A 234 7.89 5.24 25.29
C ASN A 234 8.40 4.29 24.21
N ALA A 235 7.59 3.97 23.19
CA ALA A 235 8.01 3.15 22.05
C ALA A 235 9.21 3.75 21.30
N LEU A 236 9.17 5.06 21.00
CA LEU A 236 10.24 5.75 20.29
C LEU A 236 11.53 5.81 21.12
N ASN A 237 11.42 6.07 22.42
CA ASN A 237 12.58 6.10 23.30
C ASN A 237 13.18 4.70 23.50
N THR A 238 12.36 3.67 23.67
CA THR A 238 12.82 2.27 23.74
C THR A 238 13.50 1.83 22.46
N ALA A 239 12.96 2.21 21.29
CA ALA A 239 13.62 1.95 20.02
C ALA A 239 15.03 2.57 19.95
N LYS A 240 15.21 3.81 20.45
CA LYS A 240 16.54 4.44 20.55
C LYS A 240 17.48 3.68 21.50
N GLU A 241 17.00 3.20 22.65
CA GLU A 241 17.78 2.39 23.58
C GLU A 241 18.27 1.10 22.93
N TYR A 242 17.50 0.52 22.01
CA TYR A 242 17.89 -0.65 21.21
C TYR A 242 18.80 -0.33 20.03
N ASN A 243 19.26 0.92 19.88
CA ASN A 243 20.02 1.43 18.74
C ASN A 243 19.26 1.31 17.39
N LEU A 244 17.95 1.29 17.40
CA LEU A 244 17.15 1.39 16.21
C LEU A 244 17.10 2.86 15.74
N PRO A 245 17.13 3.12 14.42
CA PRO A 245 17.10 4.48 13.90
C PRO A 245 15.70 5.08 14.11
N VAL A 246 15.59 6.06 14.99
CA VAL A 246 14.36 6.83 15.25
C VAL A 246 14.56 8.25 14.74
N ASN A 247 13.57 8.81 14.06
CA ASN A 247 13.63 10.21 13.66
C ASN A 247 13.76 11.11 14.90
N PRO A 248 14.77 11.97 15.00
CA PRO A 248 14.98 12.80 16.21
C PRO A 248 13.91 13.90 16.38
N ASN A 249 13.18 14.22 15.32
CA ASN A 249 12.27 15.37 15.26
C ASN A 249 10.83 15.02 15.69
N PHE A 250 10.62 14.06 16.57
CA PHE A 250 9.29 13.86 17.16
C PHE A 250 9.06 14.77 18.38
N LYS A 251 7.80 15.09 18.68
CA LYS A 251 7.43 15.95 19.80
C LYS A 251 6.19 15.44 20.50
N LEU A 252 6.24 15.37 21.84
CA LEU A 252 5.05 15.22 22.68
C LEU A 252 4.31 16.57 22.75
N CYS A 253 3.04 16.58 22.39
CA CYS A 253 2.14 17.72 22.41
C CYS A 253 1.01 17.47 23.41
N LYS A 254 0.78 18.41 24.32
CA LYS A 254 -0.21 18.29 25.39
C LYS A 254 -1.64 18.50 24.93
N ASN A 255 -1.82 19.14 23.79
CA ASN A 255 -3.11 19.48 23.21
C ASN A 255 -2.98 19.73 21.71
N ILE A 256 -4.12 19.96 21.04
CA ILE A 256 -4.17 20.18 19.61
C ILE A 256 -3.51 21.50 19.16
N ASP A 257 -3.42 22.52 20.02
CA ASP A 257 -2.78 23.78 19.66
C ASP A 257 -1.26 23.59 19.54
N GLU A 258 -0.63 22.83 20.44
CA GLU A 258 0.79 22.47 20.31
C GLU A 258 1.07 21.58 19.09
N VAL A 259 0.10 20.76 18.64
CA VAL A 259 0.18 20.00 17.38
C VAL A 259 0.21 20.95 16.19
N ILE A 260 -0.67 21.96 16.18
CA ILE A 260 -0.74 22.97 15.12
C ILE A 260 0.56 23.78 15.07
N ASP A 261 1.12 24.18 16.21
CA ASP A 261 2.41 24.87 16.26
C ASP A 261 3.55 24.02 15.66
N TYR A 262 3.58 22.73 15.98
CA TYR A 262 4.57 21.81 15.42
C TYR A 262 4.42 21.68 13.88
N ILE A 263 3.19 21.61 13.37
CA ILE A 263 2.90 21.57 11.93
C ILE A 263 3.36 22.85 11.25
N ASN A 264 3.05 24.01 11.83
CA ASN A 264 3.45 25.31 11.27
C ASN A 264 4.97 25.41 11.18
N TYR A 265 5.68 25.01 12.24
CA TYR A 265 7.14 24.99 12.24
C TYR A 265 7.70 24.15 11.09
N TRP A 266 7.22 22.93 10.90
CA TRP A 266 7.72 22.04 9.86
C TRP A 266 7.26 22.41 8.45
N THR A 267 6.14 23.09 8.30
CA THR A 267 5.71 23.64 7.00
C THR A 267 6.76 24.58 6.44
N GLU A 268 7.40 25.39 7.28
CA GLU A 268 8.44 26.31 6.89
C GLU A 268 9.84 25.66 6.78
N HIS A 269 10.16 24.70 7.67
CA HIS A 269 11.51 24.16 7.84
C HIS A 269 11.78 22.84 7.13
N LYS A 270 10.76 22.20 6.53
CA LYS A 270 10.90 20.88 5.88
C LYS A 270 11.96 20.83 4.77
N LYS A 271 12.27 21.97 4.12
CA LYS A 271 13.28 22.06 3.06
C LYS A 271 14.71 21.83 3.59
N ASN A 272 14.95 22.05 4.87
CA ASN A 272 16.26 21.91 5.51
C ASN A 272 16.60 20.46 5.87
N LEU A 273 15.64 19.54 5.77
CA LEU A 273 15.87 18.13 6.05
C LEU A 273 16.67 17.44 4.94
N PRO A 274 17.55 16.48 5.28
CA PRO A 274 18.30 15.70 4.29
C PRO A 274 17.47 14.60 3.62
N TYR A 275 16.17 14.51 3.92
CA TYR A 275 15.19 13.59 3.37
C TYR A 275 13.87 14.32 3.12
N ASP A 276 12.98 13.68 2.35
CA ASP A 276 11.67 14.25 2.05
C ASP A 276 10.61 13.78 3.05
N ILE A 277 9.70 14.70 3.35
CA ILE A 277 8.51 14.46 4.18
C ILE A 277 7.27 14.98 3.44
N ASP A 278 6.17 14.24 3.54
CA ASP A 278 4.91 14.58 2.88
C ASP A 278 3.83 15.07 3.87
N GLY A 279 4.17 15.20 5.16
CA GLY A 279 3.26 15.65 6.19
C GLY A 279 3.76 15.41 7.61
N ILE A 280 2.85 15.41 8.54
CA ILE A 280 3.05 15.11 9.97
C ILE A 280 2.09 14.00 10.37
N VAL A 281 2.57 12.98 11.07
CA VAL A 281 1.74 11.95 11.68
C VAL A 281 1.44 12.37 13.12
N ILE A 282 0.17 12.43 13.46
CA ILE A 282 -0.34 12.75 14.79
C ILE A 282 -0.96 11.47 15.36
N LYS A 283 -0.52 11.05 16.54
CA LYS A 283 -1.01 9.87 17.25
C LYS A 283 -1.39 10.23 18.66
N VAL A 284 -2.45 9.66 19.19
CA VAL A 284 -2.70 9.68 20.64
C VAL A 284 -1.55 8.99 21.35
N ASN A 285 -0.97 9.61 22.38
CA ASN A 285 0.26 9.10 23.01
C ASN A 285 0.03 7.81 23.81
N SER A 286 -1.03 7.75 24.63
CA SER A 286 -1.33 6.60 25.49
C SER A 286 -1.88 5.40 24.69
N TYR A 287 -1.26 4.22 24.81
CA TYR A 287 -1.72 3.01 24.13
C TYR A 287 -3.06 2.50 24.67
N SER A 288 -3.32 2.64 25.98
CA SER A 288 -4.64 2.29 26.55
C SER A 288 -5.76 3.16 25.96
N THR A 289 -5.49 4.46 25.76
CA THR A 289 -6.43 5.37 25.10
C THR A 289 -6.58 5.04 23.60
N GLN A 290 -5.51 4.63 22.91
CA GLN A 290 -5.59 4.18 21.52
C GLN A 290 -6.51 2.94 21.38
N GLU A 291 -6.42 1.98 22.30
CA GLU A 291 -7.29 0.80 22.30
C GLU A 291 -8.75 1.16 22.55
N GLU A 292 -9.02 2.11 23.44
CA GLU A 292 -10.37 2.59 23.74
C GLU A 292 -11.00 3.31 22.55
N VAL A 293 -10.26 4.20 21.89
CA VAL A 293 -10.68 4.92 20.68
C VAL A 293 -10.86 3.95 19.49
N GLY A 294 -10.01 2.94 19.37
CA GLY A 294 -10.11 1.82 18.47
C GLY A 294 -9.81 2.14 16.99
N TYR A 295 -10.35 1.30 16.10
CA TYR A 295 -10.01 1.28 14.68
C TYR A 295 -11.26 1.35 13.80
N THR A 296 -11.09 1.80 12.56
CA THR A 296 -11.99 1.54 11.45
C THR A 296 -11.47 0.34 10.64
N GLN A 297 -12.19 -0.09 9.61
CA GLN A 297 -11.69 -1.14 8.70
C GLN A 297 -10.39 -0.74 7.96
N LYS A 298 -10.14 0.56 7.73
CA LYS A 298 -9.04 1.07 6.92
C LYS A 298 -7.93 1.74 7.72
N SER A 299 -8.27 2.34 8.87
CA SER A 299 -7.34 3.19 9.62
C SER A 299 -7.62 3.18 11.11
N PRO A 300 -6.61 3.44 11.96
CA PRO A 300 -6.81 3.72 13.36
C PRO A 300 -7.60 5.03 13.52
N ARG A 301 -8.49 5.09 14.51
CA ARG A 301 -9.24 6.33 14.85
C ARG A 301 -8.39 7.30 15.67
N TRP A 302 -7.38 6.79 16.35
CA TRP A 302 -6.48 7.51 17.25
C TRP A 302 -5.28 8.14 16.55
N ALA A 303 -5.16 8.01 15.23
CA ALA A 303 -4.09 8.63 14.46
C ALA A 303 -4.60 9.25 13.17
N THR A 304 -3.94 10.31 12.74
CA THR A 304 -4.16 10.96 11.45
C THR A 304 -2.84 11.46 10.87
N ALA A 305 -2.80 11.62 9.55
CA ALA A 305 -1.69 12.21 8.83
C ALA A 305 -2.12 13.60 8.31
N TYR A 306 -1.54 14.66 8.87
CA TYR A 306 -1.69 15.99 8.30
C TYR A 306 -0.79 16.10 7.07
N LYS A 307 -1.39 16.40 5.93
CA LYS A 307 -0.68 16.62 4.67
C LYS A 307 -0.37 18.10 4.49
N PHE A 308 0.89 18.40 4.16
CA PHE A 308 1.24 19.78 3.86
C PHE A 308 0.44 20.32 2.67
N PRO A 309 0.20 21.65 2.61
CA PRO A 309 -0.42 22.25 1.44
C PRO A 309 0.33 21.86 0.16
N GLU A 310 -0.44 21.44 -0.84
CA GLU A 310 0.09 21.03 -2.14
C GLU A 310 0.73 22.23 -2.85
N GLU A 311 1.86 22.00 -3.51
CA GLU A 311 2.53 23.01 -4.31
C GLU A 311 1.71 23.32 -5.56
N GLU A 312 1.37 24.58 -5.78
CA GLU A 312 0.68 25.08 -6.96
C GLU A 312 1.63 25.89 -7.82
N LEU A 313 1.81 25.49 -9.07
CA LEU A 313 2.66 26.19 -10.03
C LEU A 313 1.92 26.45 -11.34
N ALA A 314 2.24 27.58 -11.98
CA ALA A 314 1.67 27.95 -13.26
C ALA A 314 2.55 27.45 -14.42
N THR A 315 1.92 26.87 -15.43
CA THR A 315 2.56 26.45 -16.68
C THR A 315 1.62 26.62 -17.86
N LYS A 316 2.17 26.59 -19.08
CA LYS A 316 1.39 26.77 -20.31
C LYS A 316 0.67 25.50 -20.72
N LEU A 317 -0.62 25.61 -21.03
CA LEU A 317 -1.42 24.56 -21.66
C LEU A 317 -1.10 24.53 -23.16
N LEU A 318 -0.49 23.44 -23.62
CA LEU A 318 -0.11 23.27 -25.02
C LEU A 318 -1.22 22.65 -25.85
N ASP A 319 -1.94 21.64 -25.30
CA ASP A 319 -3.00 20.92 -25.98
C ASP A 319 -3.88 20.17 -24.96
N VAL A 320 -4.97 19.55 -25.40
CA VAL A 320 -5.81 18.63 -24.63
C VAL A 320 -5.95 17.31 -25.36
N GLU A 321 -5.40 16.25 -24.77
CA GLU A 321 -5.52 14.88 -25.23
C GLU A 321 -6.76 14.23 -24.60
N LEU A 322 -7.47 13.39 -25.36
CA LEU A 322 -8.61 12.63 -24.86
C LEU A 322 -8.25 11.16 -24.67
N SER A 323 -8.37 10.65 -23.47
CA SER A 323 -8.13 9.24 -23.13
C SER A 323 -9.45 8.48 -22.97
N VAL A 324 -9.56 7.28 -23.55
CA VAL A 324 -10.75 6.42 -23.42
C VAL A 324 -10.47 5.30 -22.43
N GLY A 325 -11.27 5.23 -21.36
CA GLY A 325 -11.16 4.17 -20.36
C GLY A 325 -11.87 2.87 -20.76
N ARG A 326 -11.67 1.78 -20.01
CA ARG A 326 -12.30 0.47 -20.25
C ARG A 326 -13.82 0.46 -20.26
N THR A 327 -14.44 1.43 -19.59
CA THR A 327 -15.91 1.62 -19.51
C THR A 327 -16.44 2.60 -20.56
N GLY A 328 -15.58 3.01 -21.50
CA GLY A 328 -15.91 4.01 -22.50
C GLY A 328 -15.84 5.46 -22.04
N ILE A 329 -15.59 5.73 -20.76
CA ILE A 329 -15.44 7.10 -20.24
C ILE A 329 -14.29 7.79 -20.96
N ILE A 330 -14.54 9.00 -21.46
CA ILE A 330 -13.56 9.83 -22.14
C ILE A 330 -13.10 10.90 -21.16
N THR A 331 -11.84 10.83 -20.81
CA THR A 331 -11.21 11.73 -19.85
C THR A 331 -10.27 12.69 -20.56
N PRO A 332 -10.50 14.02 -20.45
CA PRO A 332 -9.59 15.02 -21.00
C PRO A 332 -8.33 15.15 -20.12
N VAL A 333 -7.18 15.24 -20.77
CA VAL A 333 -5.85 15.37 -20.16
C VAL A 333 -5.15 16.58 -20.77
N ALA A 334 -4.81 17.57 -19.96
CA ALA A 334 -4.02 18.72 -20.36
C ALA A 334 -2.60 18.29 -20.69
N ILE A 335 -2.11 18.65 -21.87
CA ILE A 335 -0.69 18.57 -22.26
C ILE A 335 -0.05 19.92 -21.92
N LEU A 336 0.96 19.89 -21.09
CA LEU A 336 1.57 21.05 -20.47
C LEU A 336 3.01 21.27 -20.93
N ASP A 337 3.44 22.51 -20.93
CA ASP A 337 4.86 22.81 -20.92
C ASP A 337 5.46 22.21 -19.62
N PRO A 338 6.49 21.34 -19.73
CA PRO A 338 6.97 20.58 -18.58
C PRO A 338 7.39 21.47 -17.41
N ILE A 339 6.87 21.18 -16.22
CA ILE A 339 7.18 21.92 -14.99
C ILE A 339 7.51 20.92 -13.86
N VAL A 340 8.41 21.31 -12.97
CA VAL A 340 8.79 20.48 -11.81
C VAL A 340 7.90 20.83 -10.62
N ILE A 341 7.09 19.88 -10.14
CA ILE A 341 6.22 20.02 -8.96
C ILE A 341 6.58 18.92 -7.98
N SER A 342 6.93 19.29 -6.75
CA SER A 342 7.32 18.36 -5.69
C SER A 342 8.34 17.31 -6.18
N GLY A 343 9.43 17.81 -6.81
CA GLY A 343 10.56 16.98 -7.26
C GLY A 343 10.30 16.09 -8.47
N SER A 344 9.15 16.15 -9.14
CA SER A 344 8.92 15.40 -10.38
C SER A 344 8.41 16.27 -11.52
N THR A 345 8.85 15.97 -12.75
CA THR A 345 8.42 16.68 -13.95
C THR A 345 6.99 16.30 -14.32
N VAL A 346 6.14 17.32 -14.43
CA VAL A 346 4.74 17.21 -14.83
C VAL A 346 4.58 17.80 -16.22
N SER A 347 4.22 16.98 -17.19
CA SER A 347 3.88 17.36 -18.58
C SER A 347 2.43 17.04 -18.95
N LYS A 348 1.69 16.33 -18.08
CA LYS A 348 0.29 16.00 -18.27
C LYS A 348 -0.48 16.21 -16.96
N ALA A 349 -1.71 16.77 -17.03
CA ALA A 349 -2.57 16.96 -15.87
C ALA A 349 -4.02 16.64 -16.20
N SER A 350 -4.78 16.10 -15.24
CA SER A 350 -6.19 15.79 -15.43
C SER A 350 -7.03 17.07 -15.54
N LEU A 351 -7.97 17.07 -16.47
CA LEU A 351 -9.07 18.06 -16.60
C LEU A 351 -10.41 17.45 -16.18
N HIS A 352 -10.38 16.27 -15.57
CA HIS A 352 -11.51 15.51 -15.03
C HIS A 352 -12.58 15.17 -16.08
N ASN A 353 -13.39 16.13 -16.54
CA ASN A 353 -14.52 15.92 -17.44
C ASN A 353 -14.85 17.20 -18.23
N LYS A 354 -15.88 17.12 -19.05
CA LYS A 354 -16.35 18.24 -19.88
C LYS A 354 -16.79 19.45 -19.04
N ASP A 355 -17.48 19.22 -17.92
CA ASP A 355 -18.03 20.29 -17.08
C ASP A 355 -16.90 21.15 -16.48
N ILE A 356 -15.81 20.52 -16.03
CA ILE A 356 -14.63 21.23 -15.51
C ILE A 356 -13.95 22.05 -16.62
N ILE A 357 -13.87 21.54 -17.85
CA ILE A 357 -13.34 22.30 -18.99
C ILE A 357 -14.18 23.57 -19.23
N GLU A 358 -15.51 23.45 -19.17
CA GLU A 358 -16.44 24.57 -19.36
C GLU A 358 -16.37 25.57 -18.20
N GLU A 359 -16.31 25.10 -16.95
CA GLU A 359 -16.18 25.90 -15.73
C GLU A 359 -14.89 26.71 -15.71
N LEU A 360 -13.77 26.05 -16.01
CA LEU A 360 -12.45 26.70 -16.09
C LEU A 360 -12.31 27.62 -17.31
N ASP A 361 -13.20 27.48 -18.29
CA ASP A 361 -13.16 28.23 -19.56
C ASP A 361 -11.82 28.12 -20.27
N ILE A 362 -11.39 26.85 -20.48
CA ILE A 362 -10.08 26.47 -21.01
C ILE A 362 -9.88 26.95 -22.45
N HIS A 363 -8.76 27.61 -22.72
CA HIS A 363 -8.28 27.93 -24.07
C HIS A 363 -6.88 27.33 -24.29
N ILE A 364 -6.64 26.81 -25.48
CA ILE A 364 -5.28 26.35 -25.84
C ILE A 364 -4.32 27.53 -25.81
N GLY A 365 -3.20 27.36 -25.15
CA GLY A 365 -2.20 28.41 -24.91
C GLY A 365 -2.35 29.16 -23.59
N ASP A 366 -3.40 28.90 -22.81
CA ASP A 366 -3.58 29.49 -21.48
C ASP A 366 -2.43 29.15 -20.51
N MET A 367 -2.16 30.09 -19.61
CA MET A 367 -1.41 29.76 -18.39
C MET A 367 -2.35 29.14 -17.38
N VAL A 368 -2.07 27.90 -16.99
CA VAL A 368 -2.89 27.12 -16.05
C VAL A 368 -2.09 26.83 -14.79
N VAL A 369 -2.76 26.90 -13.63
CA VAL A 369 -2.20 26.49 -12.35
C VAL A 369 -2.46 25.01 -12.16
N VAL A 370 -1.38 24.28 -11.88
CA VAL A 370 -1.37 22.82 -11.71
C VAL A 370 -0.90 22.47 -10.31
N LYS A 371 -1.51 21.47 -9.71
CA LYS A 371 -1.06 20.83 -8.48
C LYS A 371 -1.16 19.32 -8.57
N LYS A 372 -0.49 18.62 -7.67
CA LYS A 372 -0.61 17.17 -7.55
C LYS A 372 -1.61 16.81 -6.45
N ALA A 373 -2.76 16.27 -6.81
CA ALA A 373 -3.72 15.76 -5.84
C ALA A 373 -3.14 14.57 -5.07
N GLY A 374 -3.05 14.71 -3.74
CA GLY A 374 -2.44 13.69 -2.88
C GLY A 374 -0.96 13.42 -3.20
N GLU A 375 -0.25 14.42 -3.74
CA GLU A 375 1.16 14.36 -4.17
C GLU A 375 1.45 13.40 -5.34
N ILE A 376 0.43 12.80 -5.95
CA ILE A 376 0.58 11.77 -6.98
C ILE A 376 0.03 12.25 -8.32
N ILE A 377 -1.25 12.63 -8.38
CA ILE A 377 -1.97 12.88 -9.65
C ILE A 377 -2.03 14.37 -9.98
N PRO A 378 -1.34 14.82 -11.06
CA PRO A 378 -1.44 16.21 -11.49
C PRO A 378 -2.85 16.54 -11.98
N LYS A 379 -3.37 17.70 -11.56
CA LYS A 379 -4.63 18.26 -12.04
C LYS A 379 -4.53 19.77 -12.27
N VAL A 380 -5.29 20.27 -13.23
CA VAL A 380 -5.48 21.70 -13.45
C VAL A 380 -6.47 22.21 -12.40
N VAL A 381 -6.11 23.30 -11.71
CA VAL A 381 -6.92 23.90 -10.64
C VAL A 381 -7.67 25.13 -11.14
N ARG A 382 -6.98 25.97 -11.89
CA ARG A 382 -7.53 27.24 -12.43
C ARG A 382 -6.73 27.72 -13.62
N VAL A 383 -7.33 28.60 -14.40
CA VAL A 383 -6.71 29.38 -15.48
C VAL A 383 -6.28 30.74 -14.94
N VAL A 384 -5.09 31.21 -15.33
CA VAL A 384 -4.63 32.57 -15.05
C VAL A 384 -5.12 33.48 -16.18
N ARG A 385 -6.37 33.94 -16.07
CA ARG A 385 -7.07 34.69 -17.15
C ARG A 385 -6.36 35.98 -17.53
N GLU A 386 -5.66 36.57 -16.57
CA GLU A 386 -4.90 37.82 -16.75
C GLU A 386 -3.75 37.68 -17.74
N LEU A 387 -3.26 36.44 -17.94
CA LEU A 387 -2.17 36.10 -18.86
C LEU A 387 -2.65 35.50 -20.17
N ARG A 388 -4.00 35.44 -20.40
CA ARG A 388 -4.56 34.90 -21.63
C ARG A 388 -4.24 35.79 -22.83
N THR A 389 -3.77 35.15 -23.89
CA THR A 389 -3.44 35.84 -25.15
C THR A 389 -4.74 36.24 -25.87
N GLU A 390 -4.81 37.48 -26.34
CA GLU A 390 -5.93 37.94 -27.19
C GLU A 390 -6.05 37.08 -28.46
N GLY A 391 -7.29 36.64 -28.77
CA GLY A 391 -7.56 35.77 -29.92
C GLY A 391 -7.32 34.29 -29.68
N SER A 392 -7.02 33.87 -28.44
CA SER A 392 -6.97 32.43 -28.08
C SER A 392 -8.29 31.72 -28.32
N THR A 393 -8.27 30.48 -28.76
CA THR A 393 -9.47 29.70 -29.08
C THR A 393 -9.92 28.88 -27.89
N LYS A 394 -11.19 29.01 -27.51
CA LYS A 394 -11.80 28.16 -26.47
C LYS A 394 -11.77 26.70 -26.88
N TYR A 395 -11.28 25.85 -26.00
CA TYR A 395 -11.32 24.40 -26.22
C TYR A 395 -12.73 23.87 -25.96
N THR A 396 -13.22 23.07 -26.90
CA THR A 396 -14.52 22.38 -26.77
C THR A 396 -14.31 20.89 -26.96
N MET A 397 -14.77 20.10 -26.00
CA MET A 397 -14.67 18.65 -26.06
C MET A 397 -15.46 18.09 -27.26
N PRO A 398 -14.85 17.28 -28.15
CA PRO A 398 -15.54 16.73 -29.30
C PRO A 398 -16.68 15.79 -28.89
N ASN A 399 -17.71 15.73 -29.73
CA ASN A 399 -18.84 14.80 -29.55
C ASN A 399 -18.59 13.42 -30.20
N THR A 400 -17.35 13.13 -30.59
CA THR A 400 -16.94 11.86 -31.19
C THR A 400 -15.82 11.21 -30.39
N CYS A 401 -15.83 9.88 -30.34
CA CYS A 401 -14.79 9.10 -29.66
C CYS A 401 -13.44 9.27 -30.39
N PRO A 402 -12.35 9.62 -29.70
CA PRO A 402 -11.04 9.83 -30.32
C PRO A 402 -10.43 8.52 -30.89
N SER A 403 -10.88 7.36 -30.42
CA SER A 403 -10.35 6.06 -30.83
C SER A 403 -11.13 5.45 -32.02
N CYS A 404 -12.47 5.48 -31.99
CA CYS A 404 -13.28 4.79 -33.00
C CYS A 404 -14.15 5.72 -33.85
N GLY A 405 -14.13 7.05 -33.63
CA GLY A 405 -14.88 8.04 -34.39
C GLY A 405 -16.41 8.07 -34.18
N GLN A 406 -16.97 7.13 -33.43
CA GLN A 406 -18.40 7.09 -33.18
C GLN A 406 -18.87 8.21 -32.22
N GLN A 407 -20.16 8.57 -32.34
CA GLN A 407 -20.77 9.57 -31.49
C GLN A 407 -20.70 9.17 -30.01
N THR A 408 -20.34 10.14 -29.17
CA THR A 408 -20.33 9.99 -27.71
C THR A 408 -21.67 10.36 -27.11
N TYR A 409 -21.88 9.96 -25.84
CA TYR A 409 -23.07 10.32 -25.09
C TYR A 409 -22.74 10.66 -23.65
N THR A 410 -23.58 11.45 -23.02
CA THR A 410 -23.55 11.73 -21.58
C THR A 410 -24.92 11.34 -21.02
N LYS A 411 -24.94 10.54 -19.94
CA LYS A 411 -26.21 10.24 -19.24
C LYS A 411 -26.68 11.48 -18.50
N GLU A 412 -27.99 11.63 -18.35
CA GLU A 412 -28.56 12.69 -17.54
C GLU A 412 -28.08 12.60 -16.10
N ASN A 413 -27.63 13.69 -15.51
CA ASN A 413 -27.02 13.79 -14.18
C ASN A 413 -25.68 13.01 -14.00
N ASP A 414 -24.98 12.71 -15.09
CA ASP A 414 -23.66 12.06 -15.05
C ASP A 414 -22.62 12.97 -15.71
N PRO A 415 -21.55 13.37 -15.02
CA PRO A 415 -20.54 14.29 -15.56
C PRO A 415 -19.65 13.67 -16.63
N PHE A 416 -19.80 12.37 -16.92
CA PHE A 416 -18.90 11.65 -17.81
C PHE A 416 -19.46 11.45 -19.22
N THR A 417 -18.69 11.89 -20.20
CA THR A 417 -18.91 11.58 -21.62
C THR A 417 -18.36 10.19 -21.94
N ARG A 418 -19.14 9.38 -22.69
CA ARG A 418 -18.77 7.97 -22.97
C ARG A 418 -18.88 7.62 -24.45
N CYS A 419 -18.04 6.71 -24.90
CA CYS A 419 -18.17 5.99 -26.16
C CYS A 419 -19.09 4.76 -25.97
N LYS A 420 -20.12 4.63 -26.83
CA LYS A 420 -21.07 3.51 -26.79
C LYS A 420 -20.58 2.26 -27.56
N ASN A 421 -19.56 2.40 -28.38
CA ASN A 421 -19.10 1.30 -29.23
C ASN A 421 -18.48 0.17 -28.39
N PRO A 422 -19.07 -1.04 -28.33
CA PRO A 422 -18.50 -2.18 -27.60
C PRO A 422 -17.18 -2.64 -28.21
N ASP A 423 -16.99 -2.43 -29.53
CA ASP A 423 -15.80 -2.81 -30.31
C ASP A 423 -14.80 -1.65 -30.44
N CYS A 424 -14.89 -0.64 -29.59
CA CYS A 424 -13.93 0.47 -29.56
C CYS A 424 -12.52 -0.08 -29.23
N PRO A 425 -11.51 0.15 -30.10
CA PRO A 425 -10.16 -0.40 -29.91
C PRO A 425 -9.58 -0.10 -28.54
N GLU A 426 -9.64 1.16 -28.10
CA GLU A 426 -9.08 1.56 -26.80
C GLU A 426 -9.83 0.91 -25.63
N GLN A 427 -11.15 0.76 -25.70
CA GLN A 427 -11.92 0.05 -24.69
C GLN A 427 -11.49 -1.42 -24.57
N ASN A 428 -11.31 -2.10 -25.71
CA ASN A 428 -10.89 -3.50 -25.72
C ASN A 428 -9.47 -3.66 -25.15
N ILE A 429 -8.52 -2.83 -25.58
CA ILE A 429 -7.16 -2.81 -25.01
C ILE A 429 -7.22 -2.63 -23.50
N ARG A 430 -8.00 -1.66 -22.98
CA ARG A 430 -8.11 -1.39 -21.54
C ARG A 430 -8.82 -2.51 -20.77
N ARG A 431 -9.78 -3.20 -21.38
CA ARG A 431 -10.42 -4.39 -20.79
C ARG A 431 -9.43 -5.54 -20.65
N ILE A 432 -8.62 -5.80 -21.68
CA ILE A 432 -7.58 -6.84 -21.67
C ILE A 432 -6.52 -6.51 -20.61
N ILE A 433 -6.04 -5.27 -20.55
CA ILE A 433 -5.09 -4.81 -19.51
C ILE A 433 -5.66 -4.99 -18.09
N HIS A 434 -6.93 -4.63 -17.88
CA HIS A 434 -7.58 -4.84 -16.58
C HIS A 434 -7.66 -6.32 -16.23
N PHE A 435 -8.09 -7.16 -17.17
CA PHE A 435 -8.20 -8.61 -16.99
C PHE A 435 -6.87 -9.25 -16.60
N ALA A 436 -5.78 -8.81 -17.26
CA ALA A 436 -4.43 -9.32 -17.02
C ALA A 436 -3.77 -8.72 -15.77
N SER A 437 -4.33 -7.65 -15.19
CA SER A 437 -3.70 -6.88 -14.10
C SER A 437 -3.42 -7.73 -12.85
N ARG A 438 -2.45 -7.27 -12.03
CA ARG A 438 -2.02 -7.94 -10.78
C ARG A 438 -3.18 -8.24 -9.83
N ASP A 439 -4.13 -7.32 -9.75
CA ASP A 439 -5.29 -7.43 -8.84
C ASP A 439 -6.40 -8.34 -9.38
N ALA A 440 -6.40 -8.59 -10.69
CA ALA A 440 -7.31 -9.50 -11.38
C ALA A 440 -6.63 -10.88 -11.55
N LEU A 441 -6.29 -11.28 -12.76
CA LEU A 441 -5.73 -12.61 -13.01
C LEU A 441 -4.20 -12.70 -12.91
N ASN A 442 -3.51 -11.58 -12.70
CA ASN A 442 -2.06 -11.48 -12.52
C ASN A 442 -1.27 -12.21 -13.64
N ILE A 443 -1.55 -11.90 -14.90
CA ILE A 443 -0.84 -12.48 -16.02
C ILE A 443 0.49 -11.74 -16.21
N GLU A 444 1.54 -12.28 -15.60
CA GLU A 444 2.87 -11.68 -15.65
C GLU A 444 3.42 -11.66 -17.08
N GLY A 445 4.08 -10.55 -17.44
CA GLY A 445 4.59 -10.33 -18.80
C GLY A 445 3.57 -9.71 -19.77
N LEU A 446 2.28 -9.66 -19.44
CA LEU A 446 1.23 -9.05 -20.24
C LEU A 446 0.92 -7.62 -19.79
N GLY A 447 1.90 -6.73 -19.89
CA GLY A 447 1.73 -5.30 -19.58
C GLY A 447 1.10 -4.50 -20.72
N ASP A 448 0.77 -3.22 -20.44
CA ASP A 448 0.10 -2.31 -21.39
C ASP A 448 0.71 -2.31 -22.78
N LYS A 449 2.05 -2.24 -22.88
CA LYS A 449 2.75 -2.22 -24.20
C LYS A 449 2.58 -3.51 -24.98
N VAL A 450 2.65 -4.66 -24.31
CA VAL A 450 2.50 -5.97 -24.97
C VAL A 450 1.08 -6.14 -25.45
N VAL A 451 0.07 -5.84 -24.62
CA VAL A 451 -1.35 -5.88 -25.01
C VAL A 451 -1.62 -4.97 -26.21
N THR A 452 -1.14 -3.72 -26.16
CA THR A 452 -1.32 -2.77 -27.28
C THR A 452 -0.69 -3.31 -28.57
N THR A 453 0.55 -3.83 -28.49
CA THR A 453 1.24 -4.40 -29.67
C THR A 453 0.50 -5.61 -30.24
N LEU A 454 0.02 -6.52 -29.40
CA LEU A 454 -0.77 -7.70 -29.83
C LEU A 454 -2.07 -7.27 -30.52
N TYR A 455 -2.75 -6.27 -29.95
CA TYR A 455 -3.99 -5.72 -30.50
C TYR A 455 -3.77 -5.03 -31.86
N GLU A 456 -2.75 -4.15 -31.94
CA GLU A 456 -2.41 -3.42 -33.17
C GLU A 456 -1.98 -4.34 -34.31
N LYS A 457 -1.34 -5.48 -33.98
CA LYS A 457 -0.98 -6.51 -34.97
C LYS A 457 -2.14 -7.46 -35.33
N GLY A 458 -3.31 -7.30 -34.71
CA GLY A 458 -4.48 -8.13 -34.92
C GLY A 458 -4.35 -9.57 -34.41
N ILE A 459 -3.39 -9.83 -33.52
CA ILE A 459 -3.18 -11.14 -32.87
C ILE A 459 -4.28 -11.38 -31.83
N ILE A 460 -4.69 -10.34 -31.13
CA ILE A 460 -5.84 -10.35 -30.23
C ILE A 460 -6.81 -9.22 -30.58
N ALA A 461 -8.10 -9.47 -30.43
CA ALA A 461 -9.16 -8.46 -30.53
C ALA A 461 -9.98 -8.36 -29.22
N HIS A 462 -10.13 -9.46 -28.53
CA HIS A 462 -10.91 -9.61 -27.31
C HIS A 462 -10.12 -10.34 -26.22
N THR A 463 -10.56 -10.21 -24.98
CA THR A 463 -9.91 -10.82 -23.81
C THR A 463 -9.77 -12.34 -23.92
N ILE A 464 -10.75 -13.02 -24.55
CA ILE A 464 -10.73 -14.47 -24.68
C ILE A 464 -9.61 -14.98 -25.59
N ASP A 465 -9.15 -14.15 -26.53
CA ASP A 465 -8.08 -14.51 -27.49
C ASP A 465 -6.74 -14.76 -26.79
N LEU A 466 -6.56 -14.26 -25.55
CA LEU A 466 -5.38 -14.53 -24.74
C LEU A 466 -5.12 -16.02 -24.52
N PHE A 467 -6.18 -16.84 -24.48
CA PHE A 467 -6.08 -18.28 -24.24
C PHE A 467 -5.84 -19.11 -25.49
N SER A 468 -5.76 -18.46 -26.66
CA SER A 468 -5.45 -19.09 -27.95
C SER A 468 -4.16 -18.57 -28.59
N LEU A 469 -3.35 -17.80 -27.84
CA LEU A 469 -2.07 -17.27 -28.31
C LEU A 469 -1.08 -18.38 -28.61
N GLU A 470 -0.47 -18.34 -29.81
CA GLU A 470 0.53 -19.29 -30.26
C GLU A 470 1.95 -18.75 -30.03
N ARG A 471 2.90 -19.67 -29.73
CA ARG A 471 4.29 -19.34 -29.43
C ARG A 471 4.97 -18.60 -30.58
N GLU A 472 4.69 -19.04 -31.81
CA GLU A 472 5.24 -18.51 -33.07
C GLU A 472 4.86 -17.05 -33.28
N GLU A 473 3.61 -16.69 -32.96
CA GLU A 473 3.12 -15.31 -33.04
C GLU A 473 3.85 -14.41 -32.09
N LEU A 474 4.01 -14.86 -30.83
CA LEU A 474 4.66 -14.08 -29.75
C LEU A 474 6.16 -13.87 -29.98
N ILE A 475 6.88 -14.87 -30.52
CA ILE A 475 8.31 -14.77 -30.88
C ILE A 475 8.53 -13.75 -32.02
N SER A 476 7.54 -13.56 -32.88
CA SER A 476 7.61 -12.57 -33.96
C SER A 476 7.57 -11.12 -33.50
N LEU A 477 7.28 -10.88 -32.20
CA LEU A 477 7.20 -9.53 -31.63
C LEU A 477 8.58 -8.99 -31.24
N ASP A 478 8.80 -7.70 -31.50
CA ASP A 478 10.02 -7.02 -31.09
C ASP A 478 10.23 -7.11 -29.59
N ARG A 479 11.44 -7.44 -29.16
CA ARG A 479 11.85 -7.56 -27.76
C ARG A 479 11.18 -8.70 -26.96
N MET A 480 10.56 -9.66 -27.62
CA MET A 480 10.03 -10.88 -27.03
C MET A 480 10.97 -12.05 -27.33
N GLY A 481 11.90 -12.33 -26.40
CA GLY A 481 12.78 -13.49 -26.49
C GLY A 481 12.08 -14.79 -26.06
N GLU A 482 12.61 -15.95 -26.45
CA GLU A 482 12.04 -17.28 -26.16
C GLU A 482 11.63 -17.47 -24.69
N LYS A 483 12.52 -17.12 -23.74
CA LYS A 483 12.23 -17.22 -22.30
C LYS A 483 11.05 -16.35 -21.87
N SER A 484 10.91 -15.15 -22.44
CA SER A 484 9.80 -14.23 -22.12
C SER A 484 8.48 -14.77 -22.66
N VAL A 485 8.49 -15.36 -23.86
CA VAL A 485 7.31 -16.00 -24.47
C VAL A 485 6.88 -17.20 -23.65
N ASP A 486 7.81 -18.08 -23.27
CA ASP A 486 7.49 -19.27 -22.47
C ASP A 486 6.94 -18.89 -21.08
N ASN A 487 7.49 -17.85 -20.44
CA ASN A 487 6.98 -17.32 -19.17
C ASN A 487 5.56 -16.74 -19.34
N LEU A 488 5.30 -15.97 -20.40
CA LEU A 488 4.00 -15.39 -20.67
C LEU A 488 2.92 -16.46 -20.90
N LEU A 489 3.19 -17.47 -21.76
CA LEU A 489 2.27 -18.57 -21.99
C LEU A 489 1.99 -19.37 -20.71
N LYS A 490 3.02 -19.62 -19.90
CA LYS A 490 2.86 -20.25 -18.59
C LYS A 490 2.01 -19.38 -17.63
N ALA A 491 2.21 -18.06 -17.62
CA ALA A 491 1.41 -17.15 -16.79
C ALA A 491 -0.06 -17.12 -17.21
N ILE A 492 -0.35 -17.18 -18.53
CA ILE A 492 -1.72 -17.29 -19.06
C ILE A 492 -2.34 -18.62 -18.62
N GLU A 493 -1.65 -19.74 -18.73
CA GLU A 493 -2.18 -21.04 -18.30
C GLU A 493 -2.42 -21.08 -16.79
N ASN A 494 -1.47 -20.59 -15.99
CA ASN A 494 -1.61 -20.50 -14.55
C ASN A 494 -2.80 -19.60 -14.12
N SER A 495 -3.12 -18.58 -14.92
CA SER A 495 -4.21 -17.66 -14.63
C SER A 495 -5.59 -18.32 -14.56
N LYS A 496 -5.75 -19.48 -15.21
CA LYS A 496 -6.99 -20.28 -15.16
C LYS A 496 -7.29 -20.84 -13.76
N GLN A 497 -6.28 -20.93 -12.90
CA GLN A 497 -6.37 -21.43 -11.52
C GLN A 497 -6.69 -20.34 -10.49
N ASN A 498 -6.92 -19.09 -10.91
CA ASN A 498 -7.28 -18.02 -9.99
C ASN A 498 -8.62 -18.30 -9.30
N SER A 499 -8.76 -17.80 -8.06
CA SER A 499 -9.96 -17.88 -7.26
C SER A 499 -11.14 -17.13 -7.90
N LEU A 500 -12.37 -17.54 -7.57
CA LEU A 500 -13.58 -16.97 -8.16
C LEU A 500 -13.72 -15.46 -7.94
N ASP A 501 -13.33 -14.95 -6.77
CA ASP A 501 -13.34 -13.51 -6.46
C ASP A 501 -12.47 -12.69 -7.40
N LYS A 502 -11.29 -13.20 -7.77
CA LYS A 502 -10.40 -12.56 -8.74
C LYS A 502 -10.96 -12.63 -10.16
N VAL A 503 -11.57 -13.75 -10.53
CA VAL A 503 -12.22 -13.87 -11.84
C VAL A 503 -13.40 -12.91 -11.94
N ILE A 504 -14.26 -12.79 -10.91
CA ILE A 504 -15.37 -11.82 -10.89
C ILE A 504 -14.84 -10.39 -11.00
N PHE A 505 -13.76 -10.06 -10.28
CA PHE A 505 -13.12 -8.75 -10.43
C PHE A 505 -12.55 -8.52 -11.85
N ALA A 506 -11.96 -9.55 -12.44
CA ALA A 506 -11.39 -9.52 -13.79
C ALA A 506 -12.45 -9.31 -14.89
N LEU A 507 -13.72 -9.74 -14.69
CA LEU A 507 -14.83 -9.45 -15.60
C LEU A 507 -15.03 -7.93 -15.79
N GLY A 508 -14.58 -7.11 -14.84
CA GLY A 508 -14.60 -5.65 -14.94
C GLY A 508 -15.98 -5.03 -14.86
N ILE A 509 -16.94 -5.70 -14.21
CA ILE A 509 -18.30 -5.19 -13.97
C ILE A 509 -18.23 -3.83 -13.29
N LEU A 510 -19.02 -2.88 -13.77
CA LEU A 510 -19.06 -1.51 -13.23
C LEU A 510 -19.49 -1.55 -11.76
N ASN A 511 -18.84 -0.75 -10.92
CA ASN A 511 -19.06 -0.69 -9.45
C ASN A 511 -18.71 -1.97 -8.66
N VAL A 512 -18.23 -3.02 -9.31
CA VAL A 512 -17.73 -4.23 -8.64
C VAL A 512 -16.22 -4.14 -8.44
N GLY A 513 -15.82 -3.82 -7.21
CA GLY A 513 -14.42 -3.85 -6.76
C GLY A 513 -14.04 -5.21 -6.16
N LYS A 514 -12.79 -5.36 -5.68
CA LYS A 514 -12.30 -6.60 -5.04
C LYS A 514 -13.20 -7.09 -3.90
N LYS A 515 -13.67 -6.17 -3.04
CA LYS A 515 -14.52 -6.52 -1.89
C LYS A 515 -15.86 -7.10 -2.36
N ALA A 516 -16.54 -6.42 -3.29
CA ALA A 516 -17.79 -6.91 -3.86
C ALA A 516 -17.57 -8.24 -4.61
N GLY A 517 -16.47 -8.38 -5.36
CA GLY A 517 -16.08 -9.61 -6.02
C GLY A 517 -15.99 -10.79 -5.05
N LYS A 518 -15.38 -10.58 -3.86
CA LYS A 518 -15.27 -11.58 -2.81
C LYS A 518 -16.67 -11.98 -2.26
N ILE A 519 -17.51 -11.00 -1.94
CA ILE A 519 -18.88 -11.22 -1.43
C ILE A 519 -19.71 -12.00 -2.45
N LEU A 520 -19.61 -11.66 -3.73
CA LEU A 520 -20.28 -12.39 -4.81
C LEU A 520 -19.75 -13.83 -4.94
N ALA A 521 -18.44 -14.04 -4.82
CA ALA A 521 -17.84 -15.37 -4.86
C ALA A 521 -18.32 -16.25 -3.70
N GLU A 522 -18.39 -15.69 -2.50
CA GLU A 522 -18.92 -16.37 -1.28
C GLU A 522 -20.41 -16.74 -1.44
N LYS A 523 -21.20 -15.88 -2.07
CA LYS A 523 -22.64 -16.11 -2.24
C LYS A 523 -22.94 -17.11 -3.36
N TYR A 524 -22.32 -16.95 -4.53
CA TYR A 524 -22.71 -17.70 -5.73
C TYR A 524 -21.87 -18.94 -6.00
N LEU A 525 -20.68 -19.05 -5.41
CA LEU A 525 -19.76 -20.20 -5.41
C LEU A 525 -19.16 -20.57 -6.76
N ASN A 526 -19.74 -20.17 -7.87
CA ASN A 526 -19.25 -20.37 -9.23
C ASN A 526 -19.87 -19.36 -10.20
N LEU A 527 -19.30 -19.25 -11.41
CA LEU A 527 -19.77 -18.32 -12.45
C LEU A 527 -21.18 -18.65 -12.95
N THR A 528 -21.55 -19.93 -13.02
CA THR A 528 -22.87 -20.35 -13.52
C THR A 528 -23.99 -19.91 -12.57
N ASN A 529 -23.77 -20.00 -11.27
CA ASN A 529 -24.72 -19.49 -10.29
C ASN A 529 -24.83 -17.97 -10.32
N LEU A 530 -23.68 -17.27 -10.49
CA LEU A 530 -23.67 -15.80 -10.60
C LEU A 530 -24.49 -15.33 -11.81
N MET A 531 -24.44 -16.03 -12.94
CA MET A 531 -25.24 -15.68 -14.12
C MET A 531 -26.76 -15.73 -13.87
N ASN A 532 -27.20 -16.43 -12.85
CA ASN A 532 -28.62 -16.54 -12.46
C ASN A 532 -29.00 -15.60 -11.28
N ALA A 533 -28.13 -14.65 -10.91
CA ALA A 533 -28.37 -13.72 -9.81
C ALA A 533 -29.62 -12.86 -10.04
N THR A 534 -30.37 -12.62 -8.98
CA THR A 534 -31.55 -11.73 -9.00
C THR A 534 -31.30 -10.43 -8.25
N LEU A 535 -32.09 -9.39 -8.56
CA LEU A 535 -31.94 -8.08 -7.89
C LEU A 535 -32.14 -8.20 -6.38
N ASP A 536 -33.15 -8.93 -5.95
CA ASP A 536 -33.47 -9.11 -4.52
C ASP A 536 -32.33 -9.81 -3.76
N GLU A 537 -31.70 -10.80 -4.39
CA GLU A 537 -30.56 -11.48 -3.78
C GLU A 537 -29.35 -10.54 -3.67
N LEU A 538 -29.04 -9.78 -4.72
CA LEU A 538 -27.89 -8.89 -4.77
C LEU A 538 -27.99 -7.73 -3.77
N VAL A 539 -29.15 -7.07 -3.67
CA VAL A 539 -29.36 -5.93 -2.75
C VAL A 539 -29.30 -6.33 -1.28
N ASN A 540 -29.62 -7.61 -0.97
CA ASN A 540 -29.54 -8.13 0.39
C ASN A 540 -28.12 -8.53 0.83
N LEU A 541 -27.11 -8.44 -0.06
CA LEU A 541 -25.71 -8.68 0.29
C LEU A 541 -25.11 -7.47 0.99
N ASP A 542 -24.34 -7.73 2.05
CA ASP A 542 -23.55 -6.66 2.70
C ASP A 542 -22.63 -5.95 1.67
N ASP A 543 -22.54 -4.63 1.73
CA ASP A 543 -21.72 -3.81 0.81
C ASP A 543 -22.10 -3.85 -0.69
N VAL A 544 -23.21 -4.46 -1.06
CA VAL A 544 -23.79 -4.39 -2.41
C VAL A 544 -25.04 -3.51 -2.38
N GLY A 545 -24.87 -2.23 -2.70
CA GLY A 545 -25.99 -1.30 -2.80
C GLY A 545 -26.75 -1.44 -4.12
N GLN A 546 -27.92 -0.76 -4.21
CA GLN A 546 -28.81 -0.76 -5.39
C GLN A 546 -28.05 -0.52 -6.72
N ILE A 547 -27.19 0.50 -6.76
CA ILE A 547 -26.41 0.87 -7.97
C ILE A 547 -25.47 -0.28 -8.40
N THR A 548 -24.83 -0.94 -7.45
CA THR A 548 -23.93 -2.06 -7.75
C THR A 548 -24.72 -3.28 -8.23
N ALA A 549 -25.85 -3.59 -7.59
CA ALA A 549 -26.74 -4.66 -8.00
C ALA A 549 -27.27 -4.47 -9.43
N GLU A 550 -27.74 -3.26 -9.75
CA GLU A 550 -28.16 -2.90 -11.11
C GLU A 550 -27.04 -3.03 -12.13
N SER A 551 -25.80 -2.59 -11.78
CA SER A 551 -24.62 -2.75 -12.66
C SER A 551 -24.27 -4.21 -12.93
N ILE A 552 -24.47 -5.11 -11.94
CA ILE A 552 -24.25 -6.55 -12.11
C ILE A 552 -25.30 -7.12 -13.06
N LEU A 553 -26.58 -6.80 -12.86
CA LEU A 553 -27.65 -7.30 -13.71
C LEU A 553 -27.57 -6.74 -15.14
N ASP A 554 -27.22 -5.47 -15.31
CA ASP A 554 -26.98 -4.89 -16.64
C ASP A 554 -25.85 -5.67 -17.37
N TYR A 555 -24.78 -6.00 -16.66
CA TYR A 555 -23.69 -6.81 -17.21
C TYR A 555 -24.15 -8.23 -17.61
N LEU A 556 -24.92 -8.88 -16.75
CA LEU A 556 -25.42 -10.23 -16.95
C LEU A 556 -26.62 -10.30 -17.94
N SER A 557 -27.22 -9.18 -18.30
CA SER A 557 -28.28 -9.12 -19.33
C SER A 557 -27.73 -8.99 -20.76
N ASP A 558 -26.44 -8.66 -20.92
CA ASP A 558 -25.78 -8.52 -22.23
C ASP A 558 -25.33 -9.89 -22.74
N GLU A 559 -25.83 -10.28 -23.91
CA GLU A 559 -25.52 -11.59 -24.54
C GLU A 559 -24.02 -11.77 -24.81
N ASN A 560 -23.29 -10.72 -25.11
CA ASN A 560 -21.84 -10.79 -25.34
C ASN A 560 -21.08 -11.09 -24.05
N ASN A 561 -21.51 -10.51 -22.92
CA ASN A 561 -20.92 -10.78 -21.61
C ASN A 561 -21.21 -12.19 -21.13
N ILE A 562 -22.43 -12.68 -21.34
CA ILE A 562 -22.80 -14.08 -21.04
C ILE A 562 -21.99 -15.04 -21.92
N LYS A 563 -21.84 -14.73 -23.21
CA LYS A 563 -20.98 -15.51 -24.10
C LYS A 563 -19.53 -15.52 -23.60
N PHE A 564 -19.00 -14.37 -23.21
CA PHE A 564 -17.63 -14.27 -22.67
C PHE A 564 -17.44 -15.13 -21.41
N ILE A 565 -18.38 -15.10 -20.45
CA ILE A 565 -18.33 -15.98 -19.26
C ILE A 565 -18.36 -17.46 -19.67
N ASN A 566 -19.22 -17.84 -20.60
CA ASN A 566 -19.27 -19.21 -21.08
C ASN A 566 -17.99 -19.64 -21.81
N ASP A 567 -17.36 -18.73 -22.55
CA ASP A 567 -16.09 -19.01 -23.23
C ASP A 567 -14.94 -19.14 -22.22
N LEU A 568 -14.92 -18.36 -21.12
CA LEU A 568 -14.00 -18.55 -20.00
C LEU A 568 -14.15 -19.95 -19.37
N ILE A 569 -15.38 -20.39 -19.15
CA ILE A 569 -15.65 -21.74 -18.62
C ILE A 569 -15.13 -22.83 -19.60
N LYS A 570 -15.32 -22.66 -20.91
CA LYS A 570 -14.84 -23.61 -21.93
C LYS A 570 -13.32 -23.71 -21.99
N VAL A 571 -12.59 -22.62 -21.79
CA VAL A 571 -11.11 -22.64 -21.77
C VAL A 571 -10.55 -23.17 -20.44
N GLY A 572 -11.40 -23.61 -19.53
CA GLY A 572 -11.03 -24.23 -18.26
C GLY A 572 -10.97 -23.27 -17.06
N MET A 573 -11.44 -22.04 -17.22
CA MET A 573 -11.54 -21.07 -16.11
C MET A 573 -12.94 -21.16 -15.48
N ASN A 574 -13.14 -22.12 -14.62
CA ASN A 574 -14.39 -22.30 -13.88
C ASN A 574 -14.10 -22.54 -12.38
N PRO A 575 -13.55 -21.54 -11.68
CA PRO A 575 -13.21 -21.70 -10.28
C PRO A 575 -14.48 -21.96 -9.46
N GLN A 576 -14.37 -22.92 -8.52
CA GLN A 576 -15.32 -23.10 -7.46
C GLN A 576 -14.82 -22.35 -6.23
N TYR A 577 -15.69 -21.58 -5.58
CA TYR A 577 -15.36 -20.99 -4.30
C TYR A 577 -15.52 -22.06 -3.23
N GLU A 578 -14.39 -22.49 -2.65
CA GLU A 578 -14.43 -23.40 -1.51
C GLU A 578 -14.91 -22.59 -0.29
N VAL A 579 -16.16 -22.78 0.07
CA VAL A 579 -16.62 -22.36 1.39
C VAL A 579 -15.80 -23.17 2.39
N GLN A 580 -14.94 -22.53 3.16
CA GLN A 580 -14.44 -23.17 4.36
C GLN A 580 -15.69 -23.59 5.14
N GLU A 581 -15.91 -24.90 5.26
CA GLU A 581 -17.04 -25.42 6.05
C GLU A 581 -16.94 -24.81 7.43
N VAL A 582 -17.73 -23.78 7.67
CA VAL A 582 -17.94 -23.25 8.99
C VAL A 582 -18.70 -24.34 9.69
N ASN A 583 -18.04 -25.05 10.61
CA ASN A 583 -18.70 -26.03 11.42
C ASN A 583 -19.83 -25.32 12.19
N THR A 584 -21.06 -25.40 11.65
CA THR A 584 -22.23 -24.68 12.19
C THR A 584 -22.87 -25.44 13.36
N ASP A 585 -22.40 -26.65 13.64
CA ASP A 585 -22.90 -27.45 14.74
C ASP A 585 -22.05 -27.23 16.01
N ASN A 586 -21.93 -25.96 16.39
CA ASN A 586 -21.15 -25.53 17.55
C ASN A 586 -21.79 -24.33 18.26
N ILE A 587 -21.35 -24.11 19.50
CA ILE A 587 -21.91 -23.07 20.39
C ILE A 587 -21.64 -21.61 19.93
N PHE A 588 -20.73 -21.37 18.98
CA PHE A 588 -20.37 -20.05 18.49
C PHE A 588 -21.13 -19.69 17.20
N ALA A 589 -21.66 -20.65 16.48
CA ALA A 589 -22.31 -20.45 15.21
C ALA A 589 -23.45 -19.42 15.28
N GLY A 590 -23.42 -18.41 14.40
CA GLY A 590 -24.42 -17.35 14.31
C GLY A 590 -24.41 -16.34 15.46
N LYS A 591 -23.49 -16.43 16.45
CA LYS A 591 -23.41 -15.49 17.58
C LYS A 591 -22.56 -14.28 17.29
N THR A 592 -23.00 -13.13 17.77
CA THR A 592 -22.20 -11.92 17.80
C THR A 592 -21.37 -11.88 19.08
N VAL A 593 -20.04 -11.96 18.94
CA VAL A 593 -19.11 -12.09 20.06
C VAL A 593 -18.24 -10.84 20.17
N VAL A 594 -17.95 -10.37 21.39
CA VAL A 594 -17.02 -9.27 21.67
C VAL A 594 -15.88 -9.79 22.53
N LEU A 595 -14.66 -9.52 22.12
CA LEU A 595 -13.45 -9.78 22.90
C LEU A 595 -13.06 -8.51 23.66
N THR A 596 -12.81 -8.64 24.98
CA THR A 596 -12.38 -7.51 25.83
C THR A 596 -11.31 -7.94 26.83
N GLY A 597 -10.43 -7.03 27.23
CA GLY A 597 -9.31 -7.37 28.10
C GLY A 597 -8.16 -8.08 27.36
N LYS A 598 -7.10 -8.43 28.09
CA LYS A 598 -5.95 -9.18 27.57
C LYS A 598 -6.18 -10.67 27.76
N LEU A 599 -6.16 -11.41 26.66
CA LEU A 599 -6.15 -12.88 26.69
C LEU A 599 -4.70 -13.35 26.91
N VAL A 600 -4.52 -14.40 27.71
CA VAL A 600 -3.19 -14.92 28.14
C VAL A 600 -2.75 -16.10 27.30
N GLU A 601 -3.67 -17.03 26.97
CA GLU A 601 -3.36 -18.24 26.22
C GLU A 601 -3.43 -18.04 24.69
N LEU A 602 -4.28 -17.12 24.23
CA LEU A 602 -4.48 -16.79 22.82
C LEU A 602 -4.28 -15.30 22.61
N THR A 603 -3.67 -14.93 21.51
CA THR A 603 -3.75 -13.52 21.09
C THR A 603 -5.19 -13.19 20.68
N ARG A 604 -5.55 -11.91 20.78
CA ARG A 604 -6.90 -11.44 20.38
C ARG A 604 -7.24 -11.79 18.91
N ASN A 605 -6.25 -11.80 18.04
CA ASN A 605 -6.42 -12.16 16.63
C ASN A 605 -6.63 -13.66 16.46
N GLU A 606 -5.89 -14.51 17.17
CA GLU A 606 -6.09 -15.96 17.15
C GLU A 606 -7.47 -16.33 17.69
N ALA A 607 -7.89 -15.70 18.78
CA ALA A 607 -9.24 -15.88 19.33
C ALA A 607 -10.33 -15.41 18.34
N LYS A 608 -10.09 -14.30 17.63
CA LYS A 608 -11.01 -13.80 16.60
C LYS A 608 -11.08 -14.75 15.42
N GLU A 609 -9.95 -15.16 14.86
CA GLU A 609 -9.88 -16.11 13.73
C GLU A 609 -10.56 -17.44 14.08
N TYR A 610 -10.34 -17.90 15.33
CA TYR A 610 -10.99 -19.10 15.83
C TYR A 610 -12.52 -18.94 15.85
N LEU A 611 -13.02 -17.87 16.45
CA LEU A 611 -14.46 -17.60 16.53
C LEU A 611 -15.11 -17.47 15.16
N GLU A 612 -14.44 -16.75 14.23
CA GLU A 612 -14.93 -16.57 12.85
C GLU A 612 -14.91 -17.89 12.08
N LYS A 613 -13.90 -18.74 12.27
CA LYS A 613 -13.84 -20.10 11.72
C LYS A 613 -14.99 -20.98 12.17
N TYR A 614 -15.51 -20.77 13.39
CA TYR A 614 -16.65 -21.51 13.96
C TYR A 614 -17.98 -20.74 13.83
N GLY A 615 -18.04 -19.76 12.91
CA GLY A 615 -19.28 -19.10 12.51
C GLY A 615 -19.77 -17.98 13.41
N ALA A 616 -18.93 -17.47 14.34
CA ALA A 616 -19.27 -16.29 15.12
C ALA A 616 -18.94 -15.00 14.35
N LYS A 617 -19.74 -13.96 14.56
CA LYS A 617 -19.45 -12.59 14.12
C LYS A 617 -18.73 -11.84 15.24
N VAL A 618 -17.44 -11.60 15.09
CA VAL A 618 -16.67 -10.85 16.11
C VAL A 618 -16.77 -9.35 15.86
N THR A 619 -17.22 -8.61 16.89
CA THR A 619 -17.41 -7.13 16.81
C THR A 619 -16.56 -6.40 17.83
N GLY A 620 -16.24 -5.14 17.52
CA GLY A 620 -15.39 -4.30 18.38
C GLY A 620 -16.10 -3.63 19.56
N SER A 621 -17.43 -3.61 19.58
CA SER A 621 -18.23 -2.90 20.61
C SER A 621 -19.40 -3.73 21.10
N VAL A 622 -19.71 -3.61 22.41
CA VAL A 622 -20.86 -4.26 23.03
C VAL A 622 -22.12 -3.46 22.72
N THR A 623 -23.13 -4.15 22.17
CA THR A 623 -24.44 -3.58 21.84
C THR A 623 -25.54 -4.55 22.30
N SER A 624 -26.81 -4.14 22.21
CA SER A 624 -27.96 -5.02 22.49
C SER A 624 -28.06 -6.26 21.56
N LYS A 625 -27.26 -6.30 20.47
CA LYS A 625 -27.16 -7.42 19.54
C LYS A 625 -25.96 -8.34 19.84
N THR A 626 -25.21 -8.09 20.92
CA THR A 626 -24.08 -8.92 21.33
C THR A 626 -24.60 -10.10 22.13
N ASP A 627 -24.25 -11.33 21.72
CA ASP A 627 -24.71 -12.56 22.37
C ASP A 627 -23.74 -13.05 23.46
N LEU A 628 -22.43 -12.75 23.28
CA LEU A 628 -21.39 -13.26 24.16
C LEU A 628 -20.24 -12.23 24.25
N VAL A 629 -19.73 -12.06 25.46
CA VAL A 629 -18.49 -11.31 25.68
C VAL A 629 -17.45 -12.24 26.31
N ILE A 630 -16.26 -12.30 25.69
CA ILE A 630 -15.12 -13.04 26.21
C ILE A 630 -14.20 -12.02 26.88
N ALA A 631 -14.04 -12.15 28.20
CA ALA A 631 -13.30 -11.23 29.03
C ALA A 631 -11.96 -11.83 29.47
N GLY A 632 -10.86 -11.28 29.00
CA GLY A 632 -9.52 -11.53 29.52
C GLY A 632 -9.18 -10.64 30.72
N GLU A 633 -7.90 -10.62 31.12
CA GLU A 633 -7.43 -9.79 32.22
C GLU A 633 -7.64 -8.30 31.94
N LYS A 634 -7.97 -7.54 33.01
CA LYS A 634 -8.20 -6.09 32.93
C LYS A 634 -9.24 -5.67 31.88
N ALA A 635 -10.31 -6.45 31.74
CA ALA A 635 -11.45 -6.08 30.90
C ALA A 635 -12.08 -4.77 31.40
N GLY A 636 -12.05 -3.72 30.56
CA GLY A 636 -12.46 -2.35 30.91
C GLY A 636 -13.98 -2.10 30.70
N SER A 637 -14.31 -0.90 30.18
CA SER A 637 -15.69 -0.42 29.97
C SER A 637 -16.63 -1.35 29.22
N LYS A 638 -16.11 -2.21 28.35
CA LYS A 638 -16.92 -3.21 27.60
C LYS A 638 -17.49 -4.29 28.48
N LEU A 639 -16.77 -4.71 29.54
CA LEU A 639 -17.27 -5.68 30.52
C LEU A 639 -18.42 -5.07 31.32
N ALA A 640 -18.23 -3.86 31.86
CA ALA A 640 -19.28 -3.16 32.60
C ALA A 640 -20.54 -2.94 31.76
N LYS A 641 -20.36 -2.62 30.45
CA LYS A 641 -21.49 -2.47 29.52
C LYS A 641 -22.18 -3.78 29.20
N ALA A 642 -21.45 -4.89 29.14
CA ALA A 642 -22.04 -6.22 28.96
C ALA A 642 -22.89 -6.62 30.16
N GLU A 643 -22.39 -6.39 31.37
CA GLU A 643 -23.11 -6.61 32.63
C GLU A 643 -24.39 -5.76 32.72
N GLN A 644 -24.27 -4.46 32.37
CA GLN A 644 -25.42 -3.55 32.32
C GLN A 644 -26.51 -3.98 31.34
N LEU A 645 -26.13 -4.60 30.21
CA LEU A 645 -27.05 -5.09 29.19
C LEU A 645 -27.49 -6.54 29.44
N GLY A 646 -27.03 -7.20 30.52
CA GLY A 646 -27.35 -8.59 30.82
C GLY A 646 -26.81 -9.61 29.82
N ILE A 647 -25.74 -9.27 29.12
CA ILE A 647 -25.11 -10.13 28.12
C ILE A 647 -24.22 -11.16 28.82
N ARG A 648 -24.24 -12.39 28.32
CA ARG A 648 -23.41 -13.46 28.86
C ARG A 648 -21.94 -13.11 28.73
N VAL A 649 -21.19 -13.13 29.82
CA VAL A 649 -19.74 -12.94 29.86
C VAL A 649 -19.10 -14.26 30.28
N ILE A 650 -18.03 -14.65 29.59
CA ILE A 650 -17.16 -15.78 29.93
C ILE A 650 -15.73 -15.30 30.04
N ASN A 651 -14.95 -15.96 30.88
CA ASN A 651 -13.51 -15.71 30.96
C ASN A 651 -12.73 -16.51 29.92
N GLU A 652 -11.41 -16.28 29.82
CA GLU A 652 -10.56 -16.96 28.86
C GLU A 652 -10.47 -18.47 29.08
N GLU A 653 -10.47 -18.94 30.33
CA GLU A 653 -10.42 -20.36 30.68
C GLU A 653 -11.70 -21.07 30.21
N GLU A 654 -12.86 -20.47 30.44
CA GLU A 654 -14.14 -20.97 29.93
C GLU A 654 -14.15 -20.99 28.41
N PHE A 655 -13.61 -19.94 27.76
CA PHE A 655 -13.48 -19.89 26.31
C PHE A 655 -12.55 -20.99 25.79
N ALA A 656 -11.38 -21.19 26.41
CA ALA A 656 -10.43 -22.24 26.03
C ALA A 656 -11.04 -23.64 26.18
N ASN A 657 -11.84 -23.88 27.22
CA ASN A 657 -12.56 -25.13 27.41
C ASN A 657 -13.62 -25.34 26.33
N MET A 658 -14.41 -24.32 26.00
CA MET A 658 -15.37 -24.34 24.90
C MET A 658 -14.69 -24.61 23.53
N VAL A 659 -13.52 -24.07 23.32
CA VAL A 659 -12.68 -24.32 22.13
C VAL A 659 -12.26 -25.79 22.05
N ARG A 660 -11.91 -26.40 23.19
CA ARG A 660 -11.54 -27.84 23.26
C ARG A 660 -12.70 -28.77 23.00
N GLU A 661 -13.93 -28.39 23.41
CA GLU A 661 -15.15 -29.15 23.18
C GLU A 661 -15.62 -29.13 21.72
N VAL A 662 -15.19 -28.11 20.96
CA VAL A 662 -15.57 -27.95 19.55
C VAL A 662 -14.51 -28.54 18.59
N LYS A 663 -13.32 -28.90 19.09
CA LYS A 663 -12.31 -29.66 18.34
C LYS A 663 -12.60 -31.14 18.33
#